data_bb854fe64261d0e5f50aabcb4a6c090e
#
_entry.id   bb854fe64261d0e5f50aabcb4a6c090e
#
_cell.length_a   1.000
_cell.length_b   1.000
_cell.length_c   1.000
_cell.angle_alpha   90.00
_cell.angle_beta   90.00
_cell.angle_gamma   90.00
#
_symmetry.space_group_name_H-M   'P 1'
#
loop_
_entity.id
_entity.type
_entity.pdbx_description
1 polymer ?
#
loop_
_entity_poly.entity_id
_entity_poly.type
_entity_poly.pdbx_seq_one_letter_code
_entity_poly.pdbx_strand_id
1 'polypeptide(L)'
;MYKKVSSDMNFVDREKETVKFWKENEIFEKSIEERKDDPTYTFYDGPPTANGKPHIGHVLTRVIKDMIPRYQTMKGHKIIRKAGWDTHGLPVELEVEKMLGLDGKEQIEEYGMEPFIKKCKESVWKYKGMWEDFSDTVGFWADMENPYITYDNNFIESVWWALKQIWDKGLLYKGFKIVPYCPRCGTPLSAQEVAQGYKDVKERSAIVRFKLVDEDAYFLAWTTTPWTLPSNIGLCVNPEETYAKVKAADGYVYYMAEALLDTVLGRLADEEAGTPAYEVLETYKGKDLEYKEYEPLYECAAKVAEKQHKKAFYVTCDGYVTLTDGTGIVHIAPAFGEDDAKVGRKYEMPFVQLVDERGNMSEETPFAGLFVKKADPEVLKDLESRGLLYDAPKFEHSYPHCWRCDTPLIYYARESWFIKMTDVKDQLIANNNTVNWVPKSIGKGRFGDWLENVQDWGISRNRYWGTPLNIWECECGHQHSIGSIEELKSMSDNCPDDIELHRPYIDQVTIKCPHCGKPMHRVEEVIDCWFDSGSMPFAQWHYPFENKEIFEDNFPANFISEAVDQTRGWFYSLMAISTLLFNKAPYKNVVVLGHVQDENGQKMSKSKGNAVDPFDALEEHGADAIRWYFYTNSAPWLPNRFHAKAVTEGQRKFMGT
;
A
#
# COMPACT_ATOMS: atom_id res chain seq x y z
N MET A 1 -8.17 10.83 -58.74
CA MET A 1 -9.61 11.01 -58.47
C MET A 1 -9.86 10.53 -57.06
N TYR A 2 -10.40 11.37 -56.18
CA TYR A 2 -10.68 10.96 -54.80
C TYR A 2 -11.82 9.92 -54.77
N LYS A 3 -11.70 8.92 -53.88
CA LYS A 3 -12.79 7.98 -53.66
C LYS A 3 -13.98 8.69 -53.01
N LYS A 4 -15.19 8.35 -53.39
CA LYS A 4 -16.42 8.87 -52.73
C LYS A 4 -16.43 8.39 -51.27
N VAL A 5 -16.56 9.31 -50.33
CA VAL A 5 -16.72 8.95 -48.92
C VAL A 5 -18.12 8.41 -48.71
N SER A 6 -18.27 7.32 -47.96
CA SER A 6 -19.56 6.77 -47.59
C SER A 6 -20.28 7.75 -46.68
N SER A 7 -21.59 7.93 -46.90
CA SER A 7 -22.46 8.68 -46.01
C SER A 7 -23.02 7.83 -44.86
N ASP A 8 -22.57 6.57 -44.78
CA ASP A 8 -22.91 5.68 -43.68
C ASP A 8 -22.26 6.17 -42.37
N MET A 9 -23.03 6.21 -41.31
CA MET A 9 -22.64 6.67 -39.96
C MET A 9 -22.12 5.52 -39.10
N ASN A 10 -21.86 4.33 -39.66
CA ASN A 10 -21.26 3.22 -38.95
C ASN A 10 -19.76 3.47 -38.76
N PHE A 11 -19.41 4.18 -37.72
CA PHE A 11 -18.02 4.48 -37.39
C PHE A 11 -17.26 3.25 -36.86
N VAL A 12 -17.94 2.33 -36.20
CA VAL A 12 -17.34 1.11 -35.64
C VAL A 12 -16.71 0.25 -36.75
N ASP A 13 -17.44 0.00 -37.86
CA ASP A 13 -16.91 -0.79 -38.97
C ASP A 13 -15.71 -0.09 -39.63
N ARG A 14 -15.76 1.24 -39.77
CA ARG A 14 -14.62 2.03 -40.32
C ARG A 14 -13.37 1.94 -39.43
N GLU A 15 -13.56 1.95 -38.11
CA GLU A 15 -12.47 1.79 -37.17
C GLU A 15 -11.84 0.41 -37.27
N LYS A 16 -12.68 -0.63 -37.35
CA LYS A 16 -12.22 -2.02 -37.56
C LYS A 16 -11.41 -2.16 -38.86
N GLU A 17 -11.86 -1.53 -39.96
CA GLU A 17 -11.11 -1.47 -41.22
C GLU A 17 -9.75 -0.74 -41.05
N THR A 18 -9.73 0.35 -40.28
CA THR A 18 -8.51 1.12 -40.03
C THR A 18 -7.51 0.32 -39.18
N VAL A 19 -7.96 -0.35 -38.11
CA VAL A 19 -7.10 -1.22 -37.28
C VAL A 19 -6.53 -2.36 -38.12
N LYS A 20 -7.35 -2.96 -38.97
CA LYS A 20 -6.90 -4.00 -39.91
C LYS A 20 -5.83 -3.46 -40.85
N PHE A 21 -6.06 -2.26 -41.44
CA PHE A 21 -5.08 -1.61 -42.31
C PHE A 21 -3.75 -1.35 -41.57
N TRP A 22 -3.79 -0.88 -40.33
CA TRP A 22 -2.59 -0.65 -39.53
C TRP A 22 -1.78 -1.93 -39.35
N LYS A 23 -2.44 -3.04 -39.00
CA LYS A 23 -1.78 -4.33 -38.80
C LYS A 23 -1.20 -4.91 -40.09
N GLU A 24 -2.00 -4.93 -41.17
CA GLU A 24 -1.56 -5.48 -42.48
C GLU A 24 -0.41 -4.70 -43.09
N ASN A 25 -0.27 -3.44 -42.74
CA ASN A 25 0.78 -2.55 -43.30
C ASN A 25 1.87 -2.18 -42.28
N GLU A 26 1.87 -2.78 -41.09
CA GLU A 26 2.87 -2.54 -40.03
C GLU A 26 3.09 -1.04 -39.76
N ILE A 27 1.96 -0.28 -39.61
CA ILE A 27 2.01 1.18 -39.55
C ILE A 27 2.68 1.65 -38.24
N PHE A 28 2.44 0.93 -37.13
CA PHE A 28 3.07 1.23 -35.85
C PHE A 28 4.59 1.03 -35.91
N GLU A 29 5.02 -0.12 -36.40
CA GLU A 29 6.43 -0.51 -36.57
C GLU A 29 7.17 0.49 -37.47
N LYS A 30 6.57 0.81 -38.62
CA LYS A 30 7.09 1.83 -39.56
C LYS A 30 7.20 3.20 -38.90
N SER A 31 6.28 3.57 -38.02
CA SER A 31 6.34 4.85 -37.31
C SER A 31 7.60 5.00 -36.45
N ILE A 32 8.16 3.89 -35.97
CA ILE A 32 9.40 3.83 -35.21
C ILE A 32 10.61 3.75 -36.14
N GLU A 33 10.59 2.85 -37.12
CA GLU A 33 11.72 2.60 -38.02
C GLU A 33 12.05 3.84 -38.88
N GLU A 34 11.04 4.53 -39.41
CA GLU A 34 11.20 5.75 -40.17
C GLU A 34 11.80 6.90 -39.34
N ARG A 35 11.78 6.81 -38.01
CA ARG A 35 12.30 7.82 -37.06
C ARG A 35 13.45 7.31 -36.21
N LYS A 36 14.09 6.22 -36.61
CA LYS A 36 15.19 5.61 -35.84
C LYS A 36 16.34 6.56 -35.51
N ASP A 37 16.58 7.51 -36.39
CA ASP A 37 17.67 8.51 -36.28
C ASP A 37 17.15 9.88 -35.75
N ASP A 38 15.85 10.02 -35.52
CA ASP A 38 15.24 11.23 -35.00
C ASP A 38 15.41 11.32 -33.45
N PRO A 39 15.24 12.52 -32.86
CA PRO A 39 15.33 12.70 -31.42
C PRO A 39 14.34 11.82 -30.66
N THR A 40 14.81 11.16 -29.63
CA THR A 40 13.97 10.29 -28.78
C THR A 40 13.03 11.12 -27.93
N TYR A 41 11.76 10.70 -27.89
CA TYR A 41 10.76 11.14 -26.92
C TYR A 41 10.26 9.94 -26.14
N THR A 42 10.62 9.84 -24.87
CA THR A 42 10.35 8.67 -24.06
C THR A 42 9.00 8.76 -23.36
N PHE A 43 8.22 7.71 -23.52
CA PHE A 43 6.97 7.46 -22.83
C PHE A 43 7.08 6.15 -22.05
N TYR A 44 6.66 6.14 -20.78
CA TYR A 44 6.50 4.93 -20.02
C TYR A 44 5.02 4.62 -19.83
N ASP A 45 4.64 3.38 -20.11
CA ASP A 45 3.31 2.84 -19.83
C ASP A 45 3.32 2.15 -18.47
N GLY A 46 2.39 2.52 -17.57
CA GLY A 46 2.19 1.81 -16.32
C GLY A 46 1.69 0.39 -16.59
N PRO A 47 2.40 -0.65 -16.11
CA PRO A 47 2.05 -2.02 -16.44
C PRO A 47 0.73 -2.40 -15.77
N PRO A 48 -0.30 -2.84 -16.55
CA PRO A 48 -1.51 -3.39 -15.94
C PRO A 48 -1.22 -4.71 -15.24
N THR A 49 -1.95 -4.98 -14.17
CA THR A 49 -1.95 -6.31 -13.55
C THR A 49 -2.63 -7.30 -14.49
N ALA A 50 -1.89 -8.30 -14.95
CA ALA A 50 -2.34 -9.22 -16.00
C ALA A 50 -3.58 -10.07 -15.63
N ASN A 51 -3.87 -10.23 -14.34
CA ASN A 51 -5.01 -10.99 -13.81
C ASN A 51 -6.29 -10.16 -13.58
N GLY A 52 -6.31 -8.88 -13.95
CA GLY A 52 -7.47 -7.99 -13.88
C GLY A 52 -8.10 -7.73 -15.26
N LYS A 53 -9.44 -7.64 -15.33
CA LYS A 53 -10.12 -7.21 -16.56
C LYS A 53 -10.01 -5.71 -16.76
N PRO A 54 -9.89 -5.21 -18.01
CA PRO A 54 -10.00 -3.80 -18.30
C PRO A 54 -11.38 -3.26 -17.90
N HIS A 55 -11.44 -1.97 -17.58
CA HIS A 55 -12.65 -1.23 -17.24
C HIS A 55 -12.65 0.15 -17.91
N ILE A 56 -13.77 0.88 -17.85
CA ILE A 56 -13.92 2.16 -18.55
C ILE A 56 -12.87 3.22 -18.15
N GLY A 57 -12.34 3.17 -16.92
CA GLY A 57 -11.22 4.03 -16.51
C GLY A 57 -9.94 3.79 -17.30
N HIS A 58 -9.70 2.55 -17.71
CA HIS A 58 -8.56 2.23 -18.58
C HIS A 58 -8.73 2.76 -20.00
N VAL A 59 -9.97 2.97 -20.48
CA VAL A 59 -10.19 3.66 -21.77
C VAL A 59 -9.67 5.09 -21.69
N LEU A 60 -10.06 5.86 -20.66
CA LEU A 60 -9.56 7.22 -20.45
C LEU A 60 -8.03 7.26 -20.42
N THR A 61 -7.44 6.35 -19.63
CA THR A 61 -5.98 6.29 -19.48
C THR A 61 -5.29 6.03 -20.80
N ARG A 62 -5.73 5.02 -21.57
CA ARG A 62 -5.16 4.68 -22.88
C ARG A 62 -5.36 5.79 -23.91
N VAL A 63 -6.52 6.43 -23.92
CA VAL A 63 -6.82 7.55 -24.83
C VAL A 63 -5.84 8.70 -24.65
N ILE A 64 -5.57 9.12 -23.42
CA ILE A 64 -4.62 10.20 -23.14
C ILE A 64 -3.17 9.76 -23.38
N LYS A 65 -2.82 8.54 -22.97
CA LYS A 65 -1.47 7.98 -23.16
C LYS A 65 -1.13 7.78 -24.65
N ASP A 66 -2.09 7.50 -25.49
CA ASP A 66 -1.87 7.36 -26.93
C ASP A 66 -1.75 8.72 -27.64
N MET A 67 -2.58 9.69 -27.25
CA MET A 67 -2.63 10.99 -27.92
C MET A 67 -1.28 11.72 -27.92
N ILE A 68 -0.62 11.82 -26.76
CA ILE A 68 0.62 12.57 -26.62
C ILE A 68 1.78 11.93 -27.41
N PRO A 69 2.08 10.61 -27.25
CA PRO A 69 3.11 9.95 -28.05
C PRO A 69 2.81 10.01 -29.56
N ARG A 70 1.55 9.82 -29.96
CA ARG A 70 1.16 9.90 -31.39
C ARG A 70 1.40 11.30 -31.95
N TYR A 71 1.05 12.36 -31.21
CA TYR A 71 1.34 13.73 -31.59
C TYR A 71 2.85 14.00 -31.70
N GLN A 72 3.64 13.51 -30.76
CA GLN A 72 5.10 13.68 -30.81
C GLN A 72 5.74 12.89 -31.98
N THR A 73 5.21 11.70 -32.31
CA THR A 73 5.61 10.95 -33.50
C THR A 73 5.38 11.77 -34.78
N MET A 74 4.21 12.43 -34.90
CA MET A 74 3.91 13.31 -36.03
C MET A 74 4.83 14.53 -36.09
N LYS A 75 5.42 14.95 -34.97
CA LYS A 75 6.40 16.03 -34.88
C LYS A 75 7.84 15.58 -35.21
N GLY A 76 8.05 14.33 -35.57
CA GLY A 76 9.36 13.81 -35.92
C GLY A 76 10.17 13.30 -34.74
N HIS A 77 9.51 12.71 -33.71
CA HIS A 77 10.21 12.04 -32.62
C HIS A 77 10.13 10.52 -32.76
N LYS A 78 11.24 9.87 -32.45
CA LYS A 78 11.29 8.42 -32.20
C LYS A 78 10.69 8.11 -30.85
N ILE A 79 9.71 7.22 -30.79
CA ILE A 79 9.06 6.80 -29.53
C ILE A 79 8.98 5.28 -29.49
N ILE A 80 9.76 4.70 -28.60
CA ILE A 80 9.64 3.27 -28.26
C ILE A 80 8.51 3.17 -27.24
N ARG A 81 7.45 2.43 -27.57
CA ARG A 81 6.25 2.25 -26.75
C ARG A 81 6.18 0.81 -26.28
N LYS A 82 7.11 0.42 -25.42
CA LYS A 82 7.16 -0.95 -24.91
C LYS A 82 6.02 -1.18 -23.91
N ALA A 83 5.18 -2.19 -24.17
CA ALA A 83 4.18 -2.63 -23.21
C ALA A 83 4.83 -3.38 -22.04
N GLY A 84 4.10 -3.55 -20.96
CA GLY A 84 4.57 -4.31 -19.80
C GLY A 84 3.45 -4.99 -19.04
N TRP A 85 3.81 -6.01 -18.28
CA TRP A 85 2.89 -6.77 -17.46
C TRP A 85 3.41 -6.83 -16.01
N ASP A 86 2.60 -6.35 -15.07
CA ASP A 86 2.81 -6.56 -13.64
C ASP A 86 2.21 -7.90 -13.24
N THR A 87 3.08 -8.84 -12.91
CA THR A 87 2.73 -10.27 -12.81
C THR A 87 2.98 -10.86 -11.43
N HIS A 88 3.47 -10.09 -10.47
CA HIS A 88 3.81 -10.54 -9.13
C HIS A 88 2.82 -10.09 -8.04
N GLY A 89 2.97 -10.68 -6.86
CA GLY A 89 2.44 -10.21 -5.60
C GLY A 89 1.04 -10.71 -5.26
N LEU A 90 0.49 -10.13 -4.20
CA LEU A 90 -0.82 -10.48 -3.65
C LEU A 90 -1.98 -10.51 -4.66
N PRO A 91 -2.04 -9.63 -5.67
CA PRO A 91 -3.12 -9.69 -6.65
C PRO A 91 -3.24 -11.03 -7.35
N VAL A 92 -2.11 -11.62 -7.71
CA VAL A 92 -2.05 -12.91 -8.40
C VAL A 92 -2.29 -14.05 -7.43
N GLU A 93 -1.62 -14.05 -6.28
CA GLU A 93 -1.77 -15.11 -5.28
C GLU A 93 -3.21 -15.25 -4.80
N LEU A 94 -3.89 -14.15 -4.49
CA LEU A 94 -5.29 -14.20 -4.03
C LEU A 94 -6.28 -14.69 -5.09
N GLU A 95 -6.03 -14.40 -6.37
CA GLU A 95 -6.84 -14.96 -7.44
C GLU A 95 -6.62 -16.48 -7.55
N VAL A 96 -5.39 -16.95 -7.38
CA VAL A 96 -5.07 -18.39 -7.40
C VAL A 96 -5.60 -19.08 -6.15
N GLU A 97 -5.48 -18.50 -4.95
CA GLU A 97 -6.13 -19.02 -3.74
C GLU A 97 -7.63 -19.25 -3.98
N LYS A 98 -8.31 -18.23 -4.54
CA LYS A 98 -9.73 -18.32 -4.86
C LYS A 98 -10.04 -19.41 -5.90
N MET A 99 -9.23 -19.54 -6.94
CA MET A 99 -9.38 -20.56 -7.97
C MET A 99 -9.24 -21.99 -7.41
N LEU A 100 -8.35 -22.16 -6.44
CA LEU A 100 -8.04 -23.45 -5.80
C LEU A 100 -8.91 -23.72 -4.55
N GLY A 101 -9.70 -22.72 -4.11
CA GLY A 101 -10.50 -22.83 -2.89
C GLY A 101 -9.65 -22.81 -1.60
N LEU A 102 -8.46 -22.19 -1.65
CA LEU A 102 -7.55 -22.07 -0.51
C LEU A 102 -7.85 -20.81 0.31
N ASP A 103 -7.62 -20.87 1.61
CA ASP A 103 -7.77 -19.75 2.54
C ASP A 103 -6.51 -19.54 3.40
N GLY A 104 -5.60 -18.72 2.89
CA GLY A 104 -4.40 -18.30 3.60
C GLY A 104 -3.20 -19.24 3.46
N LYS A 105 -2.12 -18.88 4.17
CA LYS A 105 -0.79 -19.46 4.01
C LYS A 105 -0.71 -20.95 4.30
N GLU A 106 -1.34 -21.41 5.38
CA GLU A 106 -1.29 -22.83 5.77
C GLU A 106 -1.81 -23.75 4.69
N GLN A 107 -2.95 -23.39 4.10
CA GLN A 107 -3.52 -24.20 3.03
C GLN A 107 -2.68 -24.14 1.74
N ILE A 108 -1.96 -23.04 1.51
CA ILE A 108 -0.97 -22.96 0.42
C ILE A 108 0.21 -23.91 0.70
N GLU A 109 0.70 -23.96 1.92
CA GLU A 109 1.79 -24.83 2.33
C GLU A 109 1.40 -26.31 2.26
N GLU A 110 0.17 -26.64 2.69
CA GLU A 110 -0.41 -28.00 2.53
C GLU A 110 -0.59 -28.40 1.05
N TYR A 111 -1.02 -27.46 0.20
CA TYR A 111 -1.15 -27.69 -1.25
C TYR A 111 0.21 -27.88 -1.91
N GLY A 112 1.23 -27.23 -1.40
CA GLY A 112 2.61 -27.24 -1.87
C GLY A 112 3.00 -25.95 -2.60
N MET A 113 4.15 -25.38 -2.21
CA MET A 113 4.64 -24.11 -2.74
C MET A 113 4.88 -24.17 -4.25
N GLU A 114 5.57 -25.20 -4.75
CA GLU A 114 5.91 -25.31 -6.17
C GLU A 114 4.67 -25.39 -7.08
N PRO A 115 3.68 -26.29 -6.84
CA PRO A 115 2.46 -26.29 -7.64
C PRO A 115 1.65 -25.01 -7.52
N PHE A 116 1.66 -24.33 -6.37
CA PHE A 116 1.00 -23.03 -6.21
C PHE A 116 1.66 -21.95 -7.09
N ILE A 117 3.00 -21.87 -7.08
CA ILE A 117 3.76 -20.91 -7.90
C ILE A 117 3.54 -21.17 -9.40
N LYS A 118 3.52 -22.45 -9.83
CA LYS A 118 3.16 -22.79 -11.22
C LYS A 118 1.77 -22.28 -11.59
N LYS A 119 0.78 -22.41 -10.69
CA LYS A 119 -0.56 -21.86 -10.90
C LYS A 119 -0.57 -20.34 -10.95
N CYS A 120 0.22 -19.65 -10.15
CA CYS A 120 0.39 -18.20 -10.24
C CYS A 120 0.92 -17.81 -11.63
N LYS A 121 1.99 -18.45 -12.08
CA LYS A 121 2.61 -18.22 -13.41
C LYS A 121 1.65 -18.48 -14.58
N GLU A 122 0.78 -19.49 -14.47
CA GLU A 122 -0.26 -19.75 -15.46
C GLU A 122 -1.39 -18.70 -15.43
N SER A 123 -1.80 -18.29 -14.22
CA SER A 123 -2.98 -17.44 -14.03
C SER A 123 -2.82 -16.02 -14.56
N VAL A 124 -1.59 -15.48 -14.59
CA VAL A 124 -1.32 -14.12 -15.07
C VAL A 124 -1.69 -13.92 -16.54
N TRP A 125 -1.73 -14.98 -17.34
CA TRP A 125 -2.08 -14.91 -18.77
C TRP A 125 -3.57 -15.04 -19.07
N LYS A 126 -4.40 -15.24 -18.04
CA LYS A 126 -5.85 -15.43 -18.17
C LYS A 126 -6.56 -14.33 -18.95
N TYR A 127 -6.12 -13.11 -18.81
CA TYR A 127 -6.76 -11.93 -19.43
C TYR A 127 -5.88 -11.26 -20.50
N LYS A 128 -4.73 -11.82 -20.83
CA LYS A 128 -3.79 -11.22 -21.80
C LYS A 128 -4.48 -10.86 -23.12
N GLY A 129 -5.11 -11.84 -23.76
CA GLY A 129 -5.81 -11.62 -25.04
C GLY A 129 -6.90 -10.53 -24.92
N MET A 130 -7.63 -10.51 -23.78
CA MET A 130 -8.63 -9.47 -23.56
C MET A 130 -8.00 -8.05 -23.49
N TRP A 131 -6.81 -7.91 -22.88
CA TRP A 131 -6.10 -6.64 -22.83
C TRP A 131 -5.52 -6.24 -24.20
N GLU A 132 -5.06 -7.21 -24.99
CA GLU A 132 -4.58 -6.98 -26.36
C GLU A 132 -5.73 -6.50 -27.24
N ASP A 133 -6.85 -7.24 -27.26
CA ASP A 133 -8.06 -6.87 -28.00
C ASP A 133 -8.62 -5.51 -27.57
N PHE A 134 -8.63 -5.22 -26.27
CA PHE A 134 -9.03 -3.95 -25.72
C PHE A 134 -8.13 -2.81 -26.22
N SER A 135 -6.82 -3.00 -26.20
CA SER A 135 -5.84 -1.98 -26.65
C SER A 135 -5.99 -1.70 -28.14
N ASP A 136 -6.14 -2.74 -28.95
CA ASP A 136 -6.40 -2.64 -30.39
C ASP A 136 -7.69 -1.88 -30.68
N THR A 137 -8.78 -2.24 -29.99
CA THR A 137 -10.10 -1.63 -30.19
C THR A 137 -10.10 -0.16 -29.80
N VAL A 138 -9.43 0.22 -28.71
CA VAL A 138 -9.26 1.64 -28.31
C VAL A 138 -8.34 2.41 -29.27
N GLY A 139 -7.55 1.71 -30.07
CA GLY A 139 -6.53 2.29 -30.97
C GLY A 139 -5.28 2.75 -30.22
N PHE A 140 -4.94 2.08 -29.14
CA PHE A 140 -3.72 2.35 -28.35
C PHE A 140 -2.51 1.69 -29.00
N TRP A 141 -1.53 2.48 -29.37
CA TRP A 141 -0.30 2.00 -29.96
C TRP A 141 0.76 1.68 -28.91
N ALA A 142 1.10 0.40 -28.78
CA ALA A 142 2.19 -0.09 -27.95
C ALA A 142 2.71 -1.41 -28.51
N ASP A 143 4.00 -1.71 -28.29
CA ASP A 143 4.60 -2.97 -28.62
C ASP A 143 4.15 -4.04 -27.61
N MET A 144 3.04 -4.72 -27.95
CA MET A 144 2.45 -5.81 -27.17
C MET A 144 3.06 -7.17 -27.50
N GLU A 145 3.86 -7.26 -28.58
CA GLU A 145 4.52 -8.49 -29.00
C GLU A 145 5.81 -8.76 -28.20
N ASN A 146 6.53 -7.67 -27.85
CA ASN A 146 7.77 -7.73 -27.07
C ASN A 146 7.66 -6.99 -25.73
N PRO A 147 6.67 -7.32 -24.89
CA PRO A 147 6.47 -6.65 -23.62
C PRO A 147 7.59 -7.02 -22.64
N TYR A 148 7.83 -6.18 -21.63
CA TYR A 148 8.53 -6.63 -20.44
C TYR A 148 7.56 -7.34 -19.50
N ILE A 149 8.06 -8.31 -18.78
CA ILE A 149 7.28 -9.12 -17.84
C ILE A 149 8.02 -9.15 -16.51
N THR A 150 7.39 -8.70 -15.43
CA THR A 150 8.10 -8.55 -14.15
C THR A 150 8.57 -9.87 -13.55
N TYR A 151 8.00 -11.02 -13.94
CA TYR A 151 8.47 -12.33 -13.49
C TYR A 151 9.63 -12.92 -14.31
N ASP A 152 10.04 -12.32 -15.41
CA ASP A 152 11.16 -12.84 -16.19
C ASP A 152 12.48 -12.71 -15.44
N ASN A 153 13.34 -13.73 -15.53
CA ASN A 153 14.63 -13.75 -14.85
C ASN A 153 15.47 -12.50 -15.12
N ASN A 154 15.51 -12.02 -16.37
CA ASN A 154 16.24 -10.81 -16.74
C ASN A 154 15.70 -9.56 -16.02
N PHE A 155 14.37 -9.49 -15.86
CA PHE A 155 13.75 -8.40 -15.10
C PHE A 155 14.11 -8.49 -13.61
N ILE A 156 13.97 -9.69 -13.03
CA ILE A 156 14.31 -9.96 -11.62
C ILE A 156 15.79 -9.68 -11.36
N GLU A 157 16.69 -10.05 -12.27
CA GLU A 157 18.13 -9.79 -12.12
C GLU A 157 18.41 -8.28 -12.06
N SER A 158 17.76 -7.48 -12.89
CA SER A 158 17.87 -6.01 -12.83
C SER A 158 17.31 -5.44 -11.52
N VAL A 159 16.24 -6.02 -10.99
CA VAL A 159 15.69 -5.67 -9.66
C VAL A 159 16.69 -6.03 -8.56
N TRP A 160 17.34 -7.18 -8.64
CA TRP A 160 18.39 -7.58 -7.70
C TRP A 160 19.58 -6.63 -7.75
N TRP A 161 20.00 -6.22 -8.94
CA TRP A 161 21.02 -5.19 -9.08
C TRP A 161 20.62 -3.90 -8.36
N ALA A 162 19.39 -3.44 -8.53
CA ALA A 162 18.89 -2.25 -7.88
C ALA A 162 18.91 -2.37 -6.35
N LEU A 163 18.41 -3.49 -5.81
CA LEU A 163 18.45 -3.77 -4.36
C LEU A 163 19.89 -3.85 -3.84
N LYS A 164 20.81 -4.43 -4.61
CA LYS A 164 22.24 -4.47 -4.27
C LYS A 164 22.84 -3.07 -4.17
N GLN A 165 22.51 -2.17 -5.14
CA GLN A 165 22.96 -0.78 -5.09
C GLN A 165 22.45 -0.07 -3.82
N ILE A 166 21.20 -0.31 -3.44
CA ILE A 166 20.57 0.24 -2.23
C ILE A 166 21.23 -0.34 -0.97
N TRP A 167 21.52 -1.64 -0.96
CA TRP A 167 22.25 -2.33 0.09
C TRP A 167 23.65 -1.74 0.28
N ASP A 168 24.41 -1.57 -0.79
CA ASP A 168 25.76 -1.03 -0.75
C ASP A 168 25.83 0.42 -0.23
N LYS A 169 24.73 1.17 -0.38
CA LYS A 169 24.55 2.49 0.23
C LYS A 169 24.16 2.44 1.72
N GLY A 170 23.97 1.26 2.29
CA GLY A 170 23.53 1.08 3.68
C GLY A 170 22.06 1.49 3.92
N LEU A 171 21.24 1.56 2.87
CA LEU A 171 19.85 1.99 2.95
C LEU A 171 18.84 0.82 3.07
N LEU A 172 19.26 -0.42 2.78
CA LEU A 172 18.44 -1.61 2.96
C LEU A 172 18.85 -2.29 4.28
N TYR A 173 17.92 -2.45 5.21
CA TYR A 173 18.19 -2.96 6.55
C TYR A 173 17.04 -3.81 7.10
N LYS A 174 17.38 -4.72 8.02
CA LYS A 174 16.42 -5.51 8.79
C LYS A 174 16.12 -4.80 10.11
N GLY A 175 14.84 -4.68 10.46
CA GLY A 175 14.41 -4.00 11.67
C GLY A 175 13.19 -4.65 12.32
N PHE A 176 13.17 -4.63 13.65
CA PHE A 176 11.98 -5.00 14.42
C PHE A 176 11.14 -3.75 14.68
N LYS A 177 10.00 -3.65 14.03
CA LYS A 177 9.09 -2.48 14.10
C LYS A 177 7.63 -2.91 14.22
N ILE A 178 6.82 -1.97 14.66
CA ILE A 178 5.37 -2.07 14.50
C ILE A 178 5.03 -1.75 13.06
N VAL A 179 4.45 -2.69 12.36
CA VAL A 179 4.09 -2.55 10.94
C VAL A 179 2.60 -2.79 10.72
N PRO A 180 1.98 -2.13 9.74
CA PRO A 180 0.66 -2.51 9.29
C PRO A 180 0.71 -3.93 8.75
N TYR A 181 -0.15 -4.79 9.25
CA TYR A 181 -0.12 -6.22 8.99
C TYR A 181 -1.50 -6.74 8.60
N CYS A 182 -1.58 -7.53 7.55
CA CYS A 182 -2.80 -8.23 7.18
C CYS A 182 -2.78 -9.65 7.76
N PRO A 183 -3.60 -9.96 8.78
CA PRO A 183 -3.58 -11.28 9.42
C PRO A 183 -4.08 -12.41 8.50
N ARG A 184 -5.00 -12.11 7.56
CA ARG A 184 -5.46 -13.11 6.58
C ARG A 184 -4.38 -13.44 5.55
N CYS A 185 -3.70 -12.42 5.02
CA CYS A 185 -2.62 -12.62 4.04
C CYS A 185 -1.31 -13.07 4.71
N GLY A 186 -1.18 -12.91 6.03
CA GLY A 186 0.01 -13.30 6.80
C GLY A 186 1.26 -12.47 6.44
N THR A 187 1.10 -11.20 6.08
CA THR A 187 2.20 -10.37 5.60
C THR A 187 2.07 -8.90 6.02
N PRO A 188 3.20 -8.20 6.27
CA PRO A 188 3.19 -6.75 6.43
C PRO A 188 2.86 -6.06 5.10
N LEU A 189 2.34 -4.83 5.20
CA LEU A 189 2.03 -3.98 4.06
C LEU A 189 2.85 -2.70 4.12
N SER A 190 3.19 -2.15 2.96
CA SER A 190 3.85 -0.85 2.85
C SER A 190 2.86 0.30 3.07
N ALA A 191 3.36 1.48 3.43
CA ALA A 191 2.51 2.67 3.63
C ALA A 191 1.63 3.00 2.40
N GLN A 192 2.14 2.77 1.20
CA GLN A 192 1.41 2.99 -0.05
C GLN A 192 0.28 1.98 -0.27
N GLU A 193 0.42 0.73 0.17
CA GLU A 193 -0.64 -0.28 0.13
C GLU A 193 -1.74 0.03 1.16
N VAL A 194 -1.34 0.42 2.37
CA VAL A 194 -2.25 0.83 3.44
C VAL A 194 -3.09 2.03 3.01
N ALA A 195 -2.48 3.02 2.36
CA ALA A 195 -3.15 4.24 1.89
C ALA A 195 -4.28 3.98 0.89
N GLN A 196 -4.31 2.80 0.24
CA GLN A 196 -5.36 2.41 -0.70
C GLN A 196 -6.55 1.70 -0.04
N GLY A 197 -6.41 1.29 1.22
CA GLY A 197 -7.38 0.42 1.91
C GLY A 197 -8.21 1.10 3.00
N TYR A 198 -8.17 2.42 3.15
CA TYR A 198 -8.96 3.11 4.17
C TYR A 198 -10.46 3.07 3.90
N LYS A 199 -11.23 2.79 4.95
CA LYS A 199 -12.70 2.79 4.94
C LYS A 199 -13.24 3.45 6.20
N ASP A 200 -14.36 4.15 6.06
CA ASP A 200 -15.09 4.66 7.21
C ASP A 200 -15.84 3.51 7.88
N VAL A 201 -15.56 3.30 9.16
CA VAL A 201 -16.14 2.26 10.00
C VAL A 201 -16.80 2.86 11.23
N LYS A 202 -17.86 2.19 11.71
CA LYS A 202 -18.54 2.53 12.97
C LYS A 202 -18.30 1.41 13.96
N GLU A 203 -17.47 1.70 14.94
CA GLU A 203 -17.10 0.75 16.00
C GLU A 203 -17.44 1.33 17.38
N ARG A 204 -17.32 0.52 18.41
CA ARG A 204 -17.37 0.99 19.78
C ARG A 204 -15.95 1.23 20.27
N SER A 205 -15.70 2.42 20.78
CA SER A 205 -14.53 2.68 21.62
C SER A 205 -14.81 2.29 23.07
N ALA A 206 -13.78 2.31 23.90
CA ALA A 206 -13.92 2.03 25.33
C ALA A 206 -13.31 3.16 26.16
N ILE A 207 -14.02 3.59 27.19
CA ILE A 207 -13.48 4.38 28.31
C ILE A 207 -13.44 3.43 29.51
N VAL A 208 -12.24 3.16 30.01
CA VAL A 208 -11.96 2.11 30.98
C VAL A 208 -11.44 2.69 32.29
N ARG A 209 -11.89 2.14 33.41
CA ARG A 209 -11.46 2.44 34.77
C ARG A 209 -10.22 1.63 35.11
N PHE A 210 -9.10 2.26 35.36
CA PHE A 210 -7.87 1.65 35.87
C PHE A 210 -7.70 2.01 37.33
N LYS A 211 -7.87 1.02 38.23
CA LYS A 211 -7.83 1.18 39.68
C LYS A 211 -6.43 1.57 40.14
N LEU A 212 -6.28 2.66 40.90
CA LEU A 212 -5.04 3.01 41.56
C LEU A 212 -4.70 2.03 42.68
N VAL A 213 -3.40 1.80 42.93
CA VAL A 213 -2.91 0.90 43.97
C VAL A 213 -2.96 1.56 45.35
N ASP A 214 -2.67 2.84 45.41
CA ASP A 214 -2.43 3.59 46.65
C ASP A 214 -3.66 4.38 47.15
N GLU A 215 -4.72 4.46 46.35
CA GLU A 215 -5.95 5.17 46.72
C GLU A 215 -7.21 4.59 46.06
N ASP A 216 -8.38 4.89 46.64
CA ASP A 216 -9.67 4.45 46.11
C ASP A 216 -10.13 5.39 44.98
N ALA A 217 -9.40 5.37 43.88
CA ALA A 217 -9.61 6.19 42.68
C ALA A 217 -9.26 5.41 41.41
N TYR A 218 -9.65 5.96 40.26
CA TYR A 218 -9.43 5.35 38.93
C TYR A 218 -8.89 6.37 37.96
N PHE A 219 -7.93 5.95 37.12
CA PHE A 219 -7.68 6.63 35.87
C PHE A 219 -8.75 6.26 34.86
N LEU A 220 -9.29 7.23 34.13
CA LEU A 220 -10.13 6.98 32.95
C LEU A 220 -9.28 7.08 31.70
N ALA A 221 -9.04 5.97 31.02
CA ALA A 221 -8.32 5.93 29.75
C ALA A 221 -9.24 5.48 28.61
N TRP A 222 -8.99 6.02 27.43
CA TRP A 222 -9.77 5.77 26.22
C TRP A 222 -8.97 4.98 25.19
N THR A 223 -9.67 4.10 24.46
CA THR A 223 -9.12 3.38 23.31
C THR A 223 -10.17 3.13 22.23
N THR A 224 -9.75 3.15 20.96
CA THR A 224 -10.56 2.74 19.80
C THR A 224 -10.41 1.25 19.48
N THR A 225 -9.51 0.54 20.16
CA THR A 225 -9.18 -0.87 19.91
C THR A 225 -9.25 -1.68 21.21
N PRO A 226 -10.46 -2.02 21.71
CA PRO A 226 -10.62 -2.75 22.97
C PRO A 226 -9.81 -4.05 23.03
N TRP A 227 -9.61 -4.73 21.93
CA TRP A 227 -8.84 -5.98 21.84
C TRP A 227 -7.36 -5.85 22.27
N THR A 228 -6.81 -4.61 22.32
CA THR A 228 -5.43 -4.39 22.80
C THR A 228 -5.33 -4.29 24.34
N LEU A 229 -6.45 -4.09 25.03
CA LEU A 229 -6.48 -3.95 26.51
C LEU A 229 -5.91 -5.14 27.27
N PRO A 230 -6.08 -6.42 26.85
CA PRO A 230 -5.40 -7.55 27.49
C PRO A 230 -3.86 -7.48 27.46
N SER A 231 -3.29 -6.67 26.57
CA SER A 231 -1.84 -6.40 26.48
C SER A 231 -1.43 -5.07 27.11
N ASN A 232 -2.31 -4.41 27.86
CA ASN A 232 -2.01 -3.16 28.55
C ASN A 232 -0.88 -3.34 29.57
N ILE A 233 0.08 -2.42 29.57
CA ILE A 233 1.19 -2.41 30.53
C ILE A 233 1.50 -1.01 31.10
N GLY A 234 0.84 0.02 30.61
CA GLY A 234 1.02 1.39 31.06
C GLY A 234 -0.13 2.30 30.65
N LEU A 235 -0.15 3.48 31.23
CA LEU A 235 -0.96 4.61 30.78
C LEU A 235 -0.04 5.75 30.40
N CYS A 236 -0.44 6.60 29.47
CA CYS A 236 0.33 7.77 29.05
C CYS A 236 -0.49 9.05 29.16
N VAL A 237 0.13 10.10 29.70
CA VAL A 237 -0.41 11.45 29.81
C VAL A 237 0.51 12.45 29.12
N ASN A 238 -0.02 13.61 28.74
CA ASN A 238 0.80 14.71 28.25
C ASN A 238 1.40 15.47 29.44
N PRO A 239 2.74 15.59 29.56
CA PRO A 239 3.38 16.18 30.72
C PRO A 239 3.01 17.67 30.95
N GLU A 240 2.68 18.39 29.89
CA GLU A 240 2.40 19.84 29.93
C GLU A 240 0.91 20.18 30.16
N GLU A 241 0.02 19.19 29.97
CA GLU A 241 -1.42 19.37 30.13
C GLU A 241 -1.85 19.27 31.60
N THR A 242 -3.04 19.80 31.90
CA THR A 242 -3.63 19.75 33.26
C THR A 242 -4.59 18.59 33.39
N TYR A 243 -4.43 17.82 34.44
CA TYR A 243 -5.28 16.69 34.83
C TYR A 243 -5.96 17.00 36.14
N ALA A 244 -7.21 16.58 36.28
CA ALA A 244 -8.00 16.77 37.49
C ALA A 244 -8.30 15.44 38.17
N LYS A 245 -8.23 15.45 39.49
CA LYS A 245 -8.84 14.46 40.38
C LYS A 245 -10.24 14.94 40.73
N VAL A 246 -11.25 14.20 40.38
CA VAL A 246 -12.64 14.60 40.56
C VAL A 246 -13.46 13.52 41.29
N LYS A 247 -14.37 13.95 42.13
CA LYS A 247 -15.43 13.06 42.64
C LYS A 247 -16.64 13.19 41.73
N ALA A 248 -17.00 12.12 41.05
CA ALA A 248 -18.10 12.12 40.13
C ALA A 248 -19.44 11.76 40.82
N ALA A 249 -20.55 12.15 40.21
CA ALA A 249 -21.89 11.88 40.74
C ALA A 249 -22.26 10.39 40.79
N ASP A 250 -21.54 9.54 40.06
CA ASP A 250 -21.67 8.07 40.14
C ASP A 250 -21.00 7.46 41.39
N GLY A 251 -20.40 8.30 42.24
CA GLY A 251 -19.78 7.94 43.50
C GLY A 251 -18.30 7.57 43.44
N TYR A 252 -17.71 7.51 42.23
CA TYR A 252 -16.29 7.20 42.04
C TYR A 252 -15.42 8.45 42.02
N VAL A 253 -14.12 8.25 42.28
CA VAL A 253 -13.10 9.28 42.12
C VAL A 253 -12.30 8.96 40.86
N TYR A 254 -12.18 9.95 39.95
CA TYR A 254 -11.51 9.80 38.69
C TYR A 254 -10.35 10.75 38.51
N TYR A 255 -9.34 10.30 37.78
CA TYR A 255 -8.27 11.11 37.20
C TYR A 255 -8.44 11.15 35.68
N MET A 256 -8.51 12.33 35.08
CA MET A 256 -8.54 12.54 33.63
C MET A 256 -8.16 13.98 33.30
N ALA A 257 -7.97 14.30 32.01
CA ALA A 257 -7.66 15.66 31.61
C ALA A 257 -8.77 16.64 31.98
N GLU A 258 -8.40 17.75 32.61
CA GLU A 258 -9.34 18.79 33.06
C GLU A 258 -10.21 19.33 31.92
N ALA A 259 -9.60 19.59 30.75
CA ALA A 259 -10.30 20.12 29.59
C ALA A 259 -11.40 19.19 29.02
N LEU A 260 -11.42 17.91 29.38
CA LEU A 260 -12.36 16.91 28.87
C LEU A 260 -13.40 16.47 29.92
N LEU A 261 -13.41 17.07 31.12
CA LEU A 261 -14.33 16.71 32.20
C LEU A 261 -15.80 16.81 31.78
N ASP A 262 -16.20 17.93 31.23
CA ASP A 262 -17.59 18.15 30.81
C ASP A 262 -18.00 17.20 29.65
N THR A 263 -17.08 16.93 28.74
CA THR A 263 -17.35 16.02 27.62
C THR A 263 -17.59 14.59 28.08
N VAL A 264 -16.82 14.11 29.06
CA VAL A 264 -16.87 12.71 29.52
C VAL A 264 -17.84 12.52 30.66
N LEU A 265 -17.80 13.41 31.67
CA LEU A 265 -18.58 13.26 32.91
C LEU A 265 -19.88 14.07 32.91
N GLY A 266 -20.02 15.09 32.06
CA GLY A 266 -21.17 16.03 32.07
C GLY A 266 -22.53 15.36 32.05
N ARG A 267 -22.64 14.17 31.42
CA ARG A 267 -23.87 13.36 31.40
C ARG A 267 -24.30 12.82 32.78
N LEU A 268 -23.43 12.85 33.78
CA LEU A 268 -23.74 12.42 35.15
C LEU A 268 -24.48 13.50 35.95
N ALA A 269 -24.61 14.72 35.43
CA ALA A 269 -25.37 15.78 36.07
C ALA A 269 -26.85 15.43 36.12
N ASP A 270 -27.49 15.70 37.27
CA ASP A 270 -28.94 15.63 37.43
C ASP A 270 -29.48 17.07 37.58
N GLU A 271 -29.99 17.63 36.48
CA GLU A 271 -30.52 19.00 36.45
C GLU A 271 -31.76 19.15 37.32
N GLU A 272 -32.62 18.09 37.45
CA GLU A 272 -33.82 18.14 38.25
C GLU A 272 -33.51 18.11 39.75
N ALA A 273 -32.50 17.33 40.14
CA ALA A 273 -32.01 17.25 41.53
C ALA A 273 -31.01 18.37 41.88
N GLY A 274 -30.52 19.13 40.87
CA GLY A 274 -29.47 20.14 41.04
C GLY A 274 -28.10 19.57 41.42
N THR A 275 -27.85 18.29 41.07
CA THR A 275 -26.60 17.60 41.39
C THR A 275 -25.59 17.83 40.27
N PRO A 276 -24.38 18.41 40.56
CA PRO A 276 -23.35 18.57 39.57
C PRO A 276 -22.79 17.21 39.12
N ALA A 277 -22.32 17.12 37.86
CA ALA A 277 -21.75 15.90 37.32
C ALA A 277 -20.50 15.43 38.09
N TYR A 278 -19.74 16.36 38.60
CA TYR A 278 -18.49 16.11 39.35
C TYR A 278 -18.13 17.29 40.24
N GLU A 279 -17.25 17.05 41.20
CA GLU A 279 -16.56 18.03 42.01
C GLU A 279 -15.04 17.87 41.80
N VAL A 280 -14.36 18.94 41.44
CA VAL A 280 -12.89 18.95 41.30
C VAL A 280 -12.27 18.99 42.71
N LEU A 281 -11.51 17.95 43.03
CA LEU A 281 -10.80 17.85 44.31
C LEU A 281 -9.41 18.46 44.24
N GLU A 282 -8.66 18.12 43.22
CA GLU A 282 -7.27 18.57 43.00
C GLU A 282 -6.96 18.62 41.50
N THR A 283 -5.94 19.41 41.15
CA THR A 283 -5.40 19.48 39.77
C THR A 283 -3.90 19.24 39.76
N TYR A 284 -3.40 18.64 38.68
CA TYR A 284 -1.99 18.28 38.51
C TYR A 284 -1.54 18.60 37.09
N LYS A 285 -0.23 18.84 36.91
CA LYS A 285 0.37 18.71 35.61
C LYS A 285 0.57 17.22 35.30
N GLY A 286 0.51 16.83 34.01
CA GLY A 286 0.69 15.43 33.65
C GLY A 286 1.99 14.82 34.19
N LYS A 287 3.09 15.58 34.19
CA LYS A 287 4.36 15.18 34.78
C LYS A 287 4.28 14.80 36.28
N ASP A 288 3.31 15.37 37.02
CA ASP A 288 3.13 15.09 38.45
C ASP A 288 2.44 13.75 38.69
N LEU A 289 1.83 13.18 37.65
CA LEU A 289 1.20 11.86 37.67
C LEU A 289 2.16 10.74 37.24
N GLU A 290 3.35 11.08 36.74
CA GLU A 290 4.35 10.12 36.26
C GLU A 290 4.71 9.11 37.38
N TYR A 291 4.77 7.82 37.00
CA TYR A 291 5.03 6.68 37.88
C TYR A 291 3.92 6.34 38.91
N LYS A 292 2.76 7.02 38.92
CA LYS A 292 1.61 6.53 39.71
C LYS A 292 1.19 5.15 39.22
N GLU A 293 1.03 4.22 40.16
CA GLU A 293 0.76 2.80 39.88
C GLU A 293 -0.72 2.51 39.89
N TYR A 294 -1.12 1.56 39.02
CA TYR A 294 -2.49 1.06 38.98
C TYR A 294 -2.50 -0.47 38.91
N GLU A 295 -3.62 -1.08 39.30
CA GLU A 295 -3.80 -2.53 39.27
C GLU A 295 -3.87 -3.05 37.81
N PRO A 296 -3.22 -4.21 37.49
CA PRO A 296 -3.31 -4.78 36.14
C PRO A 296 -4.76 -5.03 35.71
N LEU A 297 -5.11 -4.62 34.50
CA LEU A 297 -6.44 -4.84 33.95
C LEU A 297 -6.72 -6.33 33.71
N TYR A 298 -5.66 -7.06 33.28
CA TYR A 298 -5.67 -8.50 33.04
C TYR A 298 -4.39 -9.16 33.57
N GLU A 299 -4.55 -10.31 34.22
CA GLU A 299 -3.43 -11.08 34.78
C GLU A 299 -2.44 -11.60 33.71
N CYS A 300 -2.92 -11.85 32.48
CA CYS A 300 -2.07 -12.34 31.39
C CYS A 300 -0.93 -11.37 31.09
N ALA A 301 -1.17 -10.07 31.05
CA ALA A 301 -0.13 -9.05 30.88
C ALA A 301 0.84 -9.01 32.07
N ALA A 302 0.31 -9.11 33.30
CA ALA A 302 1.14 -9.13 34.50
C ALA A 302 2.11 -10.32 34.52
N LYS A 303 1.64 -11.51 34.15
CA LYS A 303 2.49 -12.72 34.04
C LYS A 303 3.61 -12.58 33.02
N VAL A 304 3.35 -11.90 31.89
CA VAL A 304 4.38 -11.64 30.89
C VAL A 304 5.40 -10.62 31.40
N ALA A 305 4.95 -9.55 32.05
CA ALA A 305 5.81 -8.54 32.66
C ALA A 305 6.73 -9.15 33.72
N GLU A 306 6.19 -10.01 34.58
CA GLU A 306 6.95 -10.74 35.61
C GLU A 306 8.03 -11.64 35.00
N LYS A 307 7.69 -12.42 33.95
CA LYS A 307 8.66 -13.26 33.22
C LYS A 307 9.81 -12.44 32.60
N GLN A 308 9.54 -11.21 32.19
CA GLN A 308 10.56 -10.31 31.64
C GLN A 308 11.32 -9.53 32.72
N HIS A 309 10.97 -9.67 33.99
CA HIS A 309 11.54 -8.93 35.13
C HIS A 309 11.52 -7.41 34.92
N LYS A 310 10.44 -6.87 34.34
CA LYS A 310 10.28 -5.45 34.04
C LYS A 310 9.09 -4.87 34.77
N LYS A 311 9.22 -3.60 35.19
CA LYS A 311 8.15 -2.85 35.84
C LYS A 311 7.08 -2.49 34.79
N ALA A 312 5.80 -2.63 35.16
CA ALA A 312 4.63 -2.29 34.36
C ALA A 312 3.53 -1.65 35.25
N PHE A 313 2.43 -1.28 34.64
CA PHE A 313 1.20 -0.78 35.27
C PHE A 313 1.39 0.52 36.05
N TYR A 314 2.02 1.49 35.40
CA TYR A 314 2.18 2.85 35.91
C TYR A 314 1.98 3.88 34.81
N VAL A 315 1.81 5.15 35.21
CA VAL A 315 1.63 6.28 34.30
C VAL A 315 2.98 6.71 33.73
N THR A 316 3.03 6.93 32.43
CA THR A 316 4.16 7.47 31.67
C THR A 316 3.80 8.83 31.07
N CYS A 317 4.79 9.57 30.59
CA CYS A 317 4.63 10.90 30.00
C CYS A 317 5.17 10.97 28.57
N ASP A 318 4.35 11.44 27.64
CA ASP A 318 4.80 11.77 26.28
C ASP A 318 3.91 12.85 25.65
N GLY A 319 4.51 13.68 24.78
CA GLY A 319 3.83 14.82 24.13
C GLY A 319 2.86 14.43 23.01
N TYR A 320 2.82 13.14 22.59
CA TYR A 320 1.89 12.71 21.55
C TYR A 320 0.42 12.63 22.03
N VAL A 321 0.20 12.55 23.34
CA VAL A 321 -1.16 12.52 23.89
C VAL A 321 -1.83 13.88 23.68
N THR A 322 -2.97 13.86 22.99
CA THR A 322 -3.78 15.05 22.67
C THR A 322 -5.04 15.11 23.53
N LEU A 323 -5.65 16.31 23.57
CA LEU A 323 -6.93 16.56 24.26
C LEU A 323 -8.10 16.77 23.27
N THR A 324 -7.95 16.32 22.01
CA THR A 324 -9.00 16.46 20.99
C THR A 324 -10.13 15.48 21.17
N ASP A 325 -9.81 14.26 21.68
CA ASP A 325 -10.75 13.16 21.85
C ASP A 325 -10.43 12.37 23.12
N GLY A 326 -11.38 11.53 23.55
CA GLY A 326 -11.19 10.59 24.66
C GLY A 326 -11.18 11.24 26.04
N THR A 327 -10.20 10.88 26.86
CA THR A 327 -10.07 11.30 28.26
C THR A 327 -8.77 12.08 28.56
N GLY A 328 -7.90 12.23 27.55
CA GLY A 328 -6.55 12.75 27.72
C GLY A 328 -5.56 11.79 28.38
N ILE A 329 -5.98 10.55 28.61
CA ILE A 329 -5.14 9.43 29.05
C ILE A 329 -5.27 8.29 28.06
N VAL A 330 -4.12 7.83 27.56
CA VAL A 330 -4.05 6.73 26.57
C VAL A 330 -3.47 5.50 27.24
N HIS A 331 -4.03 4.32 26.94
CA HIS A 331 -3.43 3.07 27.39
C HIS A 331 -2.26 2.67 26.49
N ILE A 332 -1.25 2.01 27.06
CA ILE A 332 -0.01 1.64 26.37
C ILE A 332 0.04 0.11 26.16
N ALA A 333 0.15 -0.29 24.90
CA ALA A 333 0.36 -1.66 24.46
C ALA A 333 1.46 -1.70 23.36
N PRO A 334 2.75 -1.76 23.71
CA PRO A 334 3.88 -1.56 22.80
C PRO A 334 3.95 -2.49 21.58
N ALA A 335 3.27 -3.62 21.61
CA ALA A 335 3.24 -4.56 20.50
C ALA A 335 2.30 -4.13 19.37
N PHE A 336 1.41 -3.14 19.59
CA PHE A 336 0.31 -2.80 18.68
C PHE A 336 0.21 -1.31 18.33
N GLY A 337 1.12 -0.47 18.82
CA GLY A 337 1.18 0.95 18.51
C GLY A 337 2.62 1.45 18.41
N GLU A 338 2.92 2.27 17.39
CA GLU A 338 4.28 2.79 17.21
C GLU A 338 4.66 3.78 18.32
N ASP A 339 3.74 4.68 18.70
CA ASP A 339 3.96 5.63 19.79
C ASP A 339 4.03 4.89 21.14
N ASP A 340 3.18 3.89 21.34
CA ASP A 340 3.25 3.00 22.52
C ASP A 340 4.61 2.29 22.60
N ALA A 341 5.13 1.82 21.47
CA ALA A 341 6.45 1.19 21.41
C ALA A 341 7.59 2.16 21.71
N LYS A 342 7.48 3.43 21.30
CA LYS A 342 8.45 4.48 21.65
C LYS A 342 8.43 4.75 23.16
N VAL A 343 7.24 4.91 23.73
CA VAL A 343 7.06 5.08 25.19
C VAL A 343 7.57 3.85 25.93
N GLY A 344 7.20 2.64 25.47
CA GLY A 344 7.66 1.39 26.07
C GLY A 344 9.18 1.26 26.10
N ARG A 345 9.90 1.68 25.04
CA ARG A 345 11.37 1.72 25.01
C ARG A 345 11.95 2.78 25.94
N LYS A 346 11.37 4.00 25.95
CA LYS A 346 11.80 5.12 26.79
C LYS A 346 11.75 4.78 28.28
N TYR A 347 10.73 4.03 28.70
CA TYR A 347 10.50 3.62 30.09
C TYR A 347 10.95 2.18 30.39
N GLU A 348 11.63 1.51 29.47
CA GLU A 348 12.11 0.13 29.58
C GLU A 348 11.01 -0.87 29.99
N MET A 349 9.78 -0.63 29.54
CA MET A 349 8.61 -1.44 29.87
C MET A 349 8.67 -2.85 29.26
N PRO A 350 7.90 -3.82 29.77
CA PRO A 350 7.80 -5.14 29.17
C PRO A 350 7.17 -5.07 27.76
N PHE A 351 7.47 -6.05 26.94
CA PHE A 351 6.87 -6.19 25.62
C PHE A 351 5.85 -7.34 25.64
N VAL A 352 4.56 -6.99 25.59
CA VAL A 352 3.45 -7.93 25.73
C VAL A 352 2.68 -8.04 24.41
N GLN A 353 2.80 -9.18 23.74
CA GLN A 353 2.17 -9.47 22.45
C GLN A 353 1.27 -10.70 22.59
N LEU A 354 -0.01 -10.49 22.95
CA LEU A 354 -1.02 -11.53 23.21
C LEU A 354 -1.99 -11.72 22.03
N VAL A 355 -1.48 -11.54 20.82
CA VAL A 355 -2.20 -11.81 19.56
C VAL A 355 -1.23 -12.53 18.63
N ASP A 356 -1.69 -13.58 17.98
CA ASP A 356 -0.90 -14.36 17.04
C ASP A 356 -0.81 -13.70 15.63
N GLU A 357 -0.04 -14.29 14.74
CA GLU A 357 0.13 -13.79 13.36
C GLU A 357 -1.16 -13.88 12.51
N ARG A 358 -2.18 -14.61 12.94
CA ARG A 358 -3.51 -14.66 12.32
C ARG A 358 -4.46 -13.61 12.87
N GLY A 359 -4.00 -12.79 13.81
CA GLY A 359 -4.81 -11.80 14.49
C GLY A 359 -5.78 -12.41 15.51
N ASN A 360 -5.52 -13.61 16.01
CA ASN A 360 -6.31 -14.22 17.06
C ASN A 360 -5.69 -13.95 18.42
N MET A 361 -6.54 -13.74 19.41
CA MET A 361 -6.13 -13.59 20.81
C MET A 361 -5.47 -14.88 21.30
N SER A 362 -4.31 -14.73 21.98
CA SER A 362 -3.53 -15.88 22.47
C SER A 362 -4.26 -16.67 23.57
N GLU A 363 -3.82 -17.92 23.79
CA GLU A 363 -4.40 -18.83 24.77
C GLU A 363 -4.30 -18.31 26.23
N GLU A 364 -3.36 -17.42 26.52
CA GLU A 364 -3.19 -16.81 27.83
C GLU A 364 -4.28 -15.79 28.16
N THR A 365 -5.01 -15.31 27.15
CA THR A 365 -6.08 -14.31 27.35
C THR A 365 -7.42 -14.98 27.63
N PRO A 366 -8.36 -14.30 28.33
CA PRO A 366 -9.74 -14.78 28.47
C PRO A 366 -10.49 -14.91 27.13
N PHE A 367 -9.93 -14.41 26.03
CA PHE A 367 -10.54 -14.31 24.70
C PHE A 367 -9.86 -15.23 23.68
N ALA A 368 -9.19 -16.28 24.15
CA ALA A 368 -8.38 -17.22 23.36
C ALA A 368 -9.05 -17.64 22.05
N GLY A 369 -8.30 -17.56 20.94
CA GLY A 369 -8.72 -18.00 19.62
C GLY A 369 -9.71 -17.07 18.89
N LEU A 370 -10.20 -16.01 19.55
CA LEU A 370 -11.06 -15.03 18.87
C LEU A 370 -10.23 -14.09 18.01
N PHE A 371 -10.66 -13.87 16.78
CA PHE A 371 -10.10 -12.80 15.94
C PHE A 371 -10.32 -11.44 16.62
N VAL A 372 -9.32 -10.55 16.58
CA VAL A 372 -9.29 -9.28 17.34
C VAL A 372 -10.58 -8.46 17.22
N LYS A 373 -11.14 -8.32 16.01
CA LYS A 373 -12.41 -7.60 15.82
C LYS A 373 -13.65 -8.32 16.40
N LYS A 374 -13.56 -9.63 16.59
CA LYS A 374 -14.59 -10.41 17.31
C LYS A 374 -14.35 -10.39 18.81
N ALA A 375 -13.13 -10.15 19.24
CA ALA A 375 -12.80 -9.99 20.65
C ALA A 375 -13.27 -8.65 21.23
N ASP A 376 -13.34 -7.56 20.43
CA ASP A 376 -13.77 -6.24 20.88
C ASP A 376 -15.07 -6.27 21.72
N PRO A 377 -16.20 -6.82 21.23
CA PRO A 377 -17.43 -6.86 22.02
C PRO A 377 -17.33 -7.75 23.28
N GLU A 378 -16.51 -8.79 23.25
CA GLU A 378 -16.35 -9.69 24.42
C GLU A 378 -15.47 -9.03 25.49
N VAL A 379 -14.45 -8.27 25.10
CA VAL A 379 -13.66 -7.43 26.02
C VAL A 379 -14.54 -6.38 26.71
N LEU A 380 -15.42 -5.71 25.94
CA LEU A 380 -16.35 -4.73 26.51
C LEU A 380 -17.29 -5.36 27.52
N LYS A 381 -17.85 -6.54 27.23
CA LYS A 381 -18.75 -7.30 28.18
C LYS A 381 -18.01 -7.73 29.44
N ASP A 382 -16.78 -8.23 29.32
CA ASP A 382 -15.96 -8.61 30.46
C ASP A 382 -15.70 -7.40 31.37
N LEU A 383 -15.26 -6.29 30.81
CA LEU A 383 -15.02 -5.06 31.56
C LEU A 383 -16.28 -4.50 32.21
N GLU A 384 -17.43 -4.56 31.53
CA GLU A 384 -18.73 -4.17 32.07
C GLU A 384 -19.12 -5.05 33.26
N SER A 385 -18.97 -6.38 33.13
CA SER A 385 -19.28 -7.34 34.20
C SER A 385 -18.44 -7.15 35.46
N ARG A 386 -17.21 -6.63 35.28
CA ARG A 386 -16.27 -6.33 36.38
C ARG A 386 -16.39 -4.90 36.92
N GLY A 387 -17.33 -4.09 36.36
CA GLY A 387 -17.50 -2.68 36.74
C GLY A 387 -16.36 -1.76 36.30
N LEU A 388 -15.50 -2.22 35.36
CA LEU A 388 -14.35 -1.49 34.88
C LEU A 388 -14.61 -0.69 33.57
N LEU A 389 -15.70 -0.98 32.87
CA LEU A 389 -16.14 -0.19 31.73
C LEU A 389 -16.90 1.04 32.23
N TYR A 390 -16.38 2.25 31.93
CA TYR A 390 -17.11 3.48 32.19
C TYR A 390 -18.14 3.77 31.11
N ASP A 391 -17.70 3.68 29.82
CA ASP A 391 -18.55 3.90 28.65
C ASP A 391 -17.98 3.19 27.42
N ALA A 392 -18.84 2.95 26.44
CA ALA A 392 -18.48 2.38 25.14
C ALA A 392 -19.17 3.16 24.00
N PRO A 393 -18.81 4.44 23.79
CA PRO A 393 -19.45 5.27 22.79
C PRO A 393 -19.18 4.75 21.37
N LYS A 394 -20.17 4.95 20.48
CA LYS A 394 -19.97 4.70 19.05
C LYS A 394 -19.01 5.72 18.50
N PHE A 395 -17.99 5.23 17.79
CA PHE A 395 -16.96 6.03 17.16
C PHE A 395 -16.94 5.75 15.67
N GLU A 396 -17.05 6.81 14.86
CA GLU A 396 -16.95 6.74 13.40
C GLU A 396 -15.59 7.28 12.98
N HIS A 397 -14.81 6.44 12.33
CA HIS A 397 -13.46 6.82 11.93
C HIS A 397 -13.02 6.10 10.66
N SER A 398 -11.98 6.61 10.03
CA SER A 398 -11.34 5.96 8.90
C SER A 398 -10.35 4.90 9.39
N TYR A 399 -10.54 3.63 8.99
CA TYR A 399 -9.74 2.48 9.43
C TYR A 399 -9.09 1.77 8.25
N PRO A 400 -7.80 1.39 8.35
CA PRO A 400 -7.11 0.72 7.26
C PRO A 400 -7.53 -0.74 7.11
N HIS A 401 -7.80 -1.13 5.87
CA HIS A 401 -8.06 -2.50 5.45
C HIS A 401 -7.03 -2.95 4.43
N CYS A 402 -6.85 -4.24 4.30
CA CYS A 402 -5.98 -4.77 3.25
C CYS A 402 -6.53 -4.38 1.87
N TRP A 403 -5.72 -3.73 1.08
CA TRP A 403 -6.09 -3.23 -0.24
C TRP A 403 -6.52 -4.33 -1.23
N ARG A 404 -6.26 -5.62 -0.89
CA ARG A 404 -6.58 -6.77 -1.73
C ARG A 404 -7.65 -7.72 -1.18
N CYS A 405 -7.54 -8.12 0.08
CA CYS A 405 -8.48 -9.08 0.68
C CYS A 405 -9.55 -8.43 1.57
N ASP A 406 -9.45 -7.11 1.76
CA ASP A 406 -10.44 -6.32 2.51
C ASP A 406 -10.50 -6.59 4.02
N THR A 407 -9.58 -7.40 4.53
CA THR A 407 -9.47 -7.69 5.97
C THR A 407 -8.99 -6.45 6.72
N PRO A 408 -9.59 -6.09 7.88
CA PRO A 408 -9.06 -5.05 8.75
C PRO A 408 -7.61 -5.32 9.10
N LEU A 409 -6.75 -4.31 8.95
CA LEU A 409 -5.33 -4.43 9.32
C LEU A 409 -5.17 -4.34 10.84
N ILE A 410 -4.10 -4.93 11.34
CA ILE A 410 -3.61 -4.70 12.69
C ILE A 410 -2.22 -4.07 12.61
N TYR A 411 -1.87 -3.27 13.60
CA TYR A 411 -0.49 -2.88 13.81
C TYR A 411 0.18 -3.97 14.64
N TYR A 412 1.28 -4.52 14.13
CA TYR A 412 1.87 -5.75 14.67
C TYR A 412 3.38 -5.67 14.71
N ALA A 413 3.98 -6.01 15.84
CA ALA A 413 5.41 -6.00 16.02
C ALA A 413 6.06 -7.22 15.36
N ARG A 414 6.97 -6.99 14.42
CA ARG A 414 7.71 -8.07 13.77
C ARG A 414 9.01 -7.61 13.13
N GLU A 415 9.90 -8.54 12.84
CA GLU A 415 11.03 -8.29 11.97
C GLU A 415 10.58 -8.15 10.51
N SER A 416 11.13 -7.19 9.82
CA SER A 416 10.88 -6.96 8.40
C SER A 416 12.08 -6.24 7.77
N TRP A 417 12.18 -6.26 6.44
CA TRP A 417 13.20 -5.53 5.71
C TRP A 417 12.65 -4.19 5.23
N PHE A 418 13.46 -3.15 5.37
CA PHE A 418 13.10 -1.76 5.06
C PHE A 418 14.15 -1.10 4.19
N ILE A 419 13.68 -0.23 3.28
CA ILE A 419 14.51 0.76 2.61
C ILE A 419 14.36 2.09 3.36
N LYS A 420 15.48 2.70 3.74
CA LYS A 420 15.55 3.92 4.55
C LYS A 420 15.24 5.16 3.73
N MET A 421 13.96 5.32 3.39
CA MET A 421 13.47 6.43 2.56
C MET A 421 13.60 7.78 3.25
N THR A 422 13.58 7.79 4.58
CA THR A 422 13.76 9.00 5.39
C THR A 422 15.11 9.68 5.19
N ASP A 423 16.17 8.91 4.87
CA ASP A 423 17.51 9.44 4.61
C ASP A 423 17.64 10.10 3.23
N VAL A 424 16.73 9.83 2.31
CA VAL A 424 16.71 10.41 0.95
C VAL A 424 15.53 11.36 0.73
N LYS A 425 14.85 11.77 1.80
CA LYS A 425 13.67 12.64 1.76
C LYS A 425 13.92 13.95 1.01
N ASP A 426 15.02 14.63 1.31
CA ASP A 426 15.34 15.93 0.68
C ASP A 426 15.59 15.77 -0.82
N GLN A 427 16.23 14.67 -1.25
CA GLN A 427 16.44 14.34 -2.64
C GLN A 427 15.12 14.01 -3.37
N LEU A 428 14.20 13.29 -2.71
CA LEU A 428 12.86 13.03 -3.24
C LEU A 428 12.10 14.32 -3.51
N ILE A 429 12.10 15.25 -2.56
CA ILE A 429 11.45 16.56 -2.69
C ILE A 429 12.12 17.39 -3.79
N ALA A 430 13.46 17.42 -3.83
CA ALA A 430 14.20 18.13 -4.86
C ALA A 430 13.90 17.58 -6.26
N ASN A 431 13.89 16.27 -6.44
CA ASN A 431 13.55 15.61 -7.69
C ASN A 431 12.10 15.90 -8.12
N ASN A 432 11.13 15.81 -7.19
CA ASN A 432 9.74 16.15 -7.47
C ASN A 432 9.57 17.60 -7.97
N ASN A 433 10.34 18.54 -7.42
CA ASN A 433 10.28 19.94 -7.83
C ASN A 433 10.76 20.18 -9.28
N THR A 434 11.46 19.23 -9.91
CA THR A 434 11.86 19.30 -11.32
C THR A 434 10.76 18.83 -12.27
N VAL A 435 9.70 18.19 -11.77
CA VAL A 435 8.65 17.57 -12.58
C VAL A 435 7.54 18.58 -12.90
N ASN A 436 7.13 18.61 -14.16
CA ASN A 436 5.95 19.35 -14.59
C ASN A 436 4.68 18.52 -14.37
N TRP A 437 4.01 18.75 -13.26
CA TRP A 437 2.73 18.12 -12.93
C TRP A 437 1.56 18.87 -13.57
N VAL A 438 0.64 18.12 -14.18
CA VAL A 438 -0.61 18.63 -14.74
C VAL A 438 -1.78 17.88 -14.09
N PRO A 439 -2.50 18.50 -13.13
CA PRO A 439 -2.34 19.88 -12.63
C PRO A 439 -1.19 20.03 -11.61
N LYS A 440 -0.62 21.21 -11.53
CA LYS A 440 0.49 21.53 -10.60
C LYS A 440 0.15 21.29 -9.13
N SER A 441 -1.13 21.41 -8.77
CA SER A 441 -1.60 21.18 -7.40
C SER A 441 -1.35 19.76 -6.89
N ILE A 442 -1.30 18.76 -7.77
CA ILE A 442 -1.00 17.36 -7.38
C ILE A 442 0.46 17.23 -6.93
N GLY A 443 1.39 17.80 -7.68
CA GLY A 443 2.82 17.71 -7.36
C GLY A 443 3.21 18.46 -6.09
N LYS A 444 2.55 19.61 -5.81
CA LYS A 444 2.79 20.41 -4.60
C LYS A 444 2.02 19.93 -3.38
N GLY A 445 0.76 19.51 -3.58
CA GLY A 445 -0.11 19.02 -2.51
C GLY A 445 0.00 17.50 -2.37
N ARG A 446 -1.03 16.76 -2.83
CA ARG A 446 -1.18 15.31 -2.58
C ARG A 446 0.11 14.48 -2.71
N PHE A 447 0.94 14.72 -3.74
CA PHE A 447 2.20 14.00 -3.91
C PHE A 447 3.33 14.62 -3.09
N GLY A 448 3.46 15.97 -3.08
CA GLY A 448 4.45 16.68 -2.27
C GLY A 448 4.29 16.40 -0.78
N ASP A 449 3.07 16.50 -0.25
CA ASP A 449 2.76 16.19 1.16
C ASP A 449 3.15 14.75 1.52
N TRP A 450 2.97 13.81 0.59
CA TRP A 450 3.40 12.43 0.78
C TRP A 450 4.92 12.30 0.92
N LEU A 451 5.68 13.00 0.08
CA LEU A 451 7.15 12.99 0.16
C LEU A 451 7.66 13.70 1.41
N GLU A 452 7.02 14.78 1.84
CA GLU A 452 7.35 15.47 3.09
C GLU A 452 7.14 14.61 4.33
N ASN A 453 6.19 13.68 4.28
CA ASN A 453 5.88 12.75 5.36
C ASN A 453 6.32 11.31 5.05
N VAL A 454 7.32 11.16 4.17
CA VAL A 454 7.80 9.84 3.76
C VAL A 454 8.29 9.02 4.94
N GLN A 455 7.91 7.76 4.96
CA GLN A 455 8.38 6.76 5.92
C GLN A 455 9.26 5.73 5.24
N ASP A 456 10.03 4.98 6.02
CA ASP A 456 10.82 3.89 5.49
C ASP A 456 9.93 2.85 4.79
N TRP A 457 10.35 2.41 3.63
CA TRP A 457 9.58 1.48 2.81
C TRP A 457 9.75 0.05 3.29
N GLY A 458 8.73 -0.52 3.92
CA GLY A 458 8.70 -1.95 4.24
C GLY A 458 8.65 -2.78 2.97
N ILE A 459 9.80 -3.33 2.58
CA ILE A 459 9.99 -3.97 1.26
C ILE A 459 9.66 -5.46 1.26
N SER A 460 9.80 -6.16 2.39
CA SER A 460 9.62 -7.61 2.45
C SER A 460 8.18 -8.05 2.60
N ARG A 461 7.83 -9.16 1.97
CA ARG A 461 6.54 -9.84 2.07
C ARG A 461 6.74 -11.32 2.42
N ASN A 462 6.03 -11.79 3.43
CA ASN A 462 6.04 -13.20 3.82
C ASN A 462 5.07 -14.01 2.94
N ARG A 463 5.34 -13.99 1.64
CA ARG A 463 4.53 -14.62 0.60
C ARG A 463 5.41 -15.45 -0.34
N TYR A 464 4.83 -15.98 -1.40
CA TYR A 464 5.47 -17.00 -2.24
C TYR A 464 5.75 -16.50 -3.67
N TRP A 465 4.78 -15.81 -4.30
CA TRP A 465 4.86 -15.37 -5.68
C TRP A 465 5.28 -13.90 -5.78
N GLY A 466 6.54 -13.66 -6.07
CA GLY A 466 7.16 -12.35 -6.19
C GLY A 466 8.65 -12.46 -6.44
N THR A 467 9.30 -11.35 -6.73
CA THR A 467 10.75 -11.28 -6.78
C THR A 467 11.33 -11.64 -5.40
N PRO A 468 12.13 -12.70 -5.29
CA PRO A 468 12.74 -13.06 -4.01
C PRO A 468 13.71 -11.97 -3.53
N LEU A 469 13.69 -11.70 -2.24
CA LEU A 469 14.67 -10.78 -1.64
C LEU A 469 16.08 -11.38 -1.77
N ASN A 470 16.99 -10.62 -2.33
CA ASN A 470 18.33 -11.06 -2.75
C ASN A 470 19.36 -11.08 -1.62
N ILE A 471 18.96 -11.51 -0.42
CA ILE A 471 19.82 -11.52 0.77
C ILE A 471 20.00 -12.95 1.29
N TRP A 472 21.25 -13.33 1.54
CA TRP A 472 21.64 -14.56 2.19
C TRP A 472 22.18 -14.27 3.59
N GLU A 473 21.81 -15.08 4.57
CA GLU A 473 22.23 -14.98 5.97
C GLU A 473 23.06 -16.19 6.38
N CYS A 474 24.11 -15.94 7.15
CA CYS A 474 24.99 -16.98 7.74
C CYS A 474 24.69 -17.12 9.23
N GLU A 475 24.86 -18.34 9.76
CA GLU A 475 24.81 -18.60 11.21
C GLU A 475 25.81 -17.75 12.03
N CYS A 476 26.87 -17.23 11.42
CA CYS A 476 27.81 -16.30 12.07
C CYS A 476 27.28 -14.85 12.16
N GLY A 477 26.07 -14.58 11.69
CA GLY A 477 25.46 -13.26 11.65
C GLY A 477 25.83 -12.41 10.42
N HIS A 478 26.69 -12.91 9.51
CA HIS A 478 26.99 -12.20 8.27
C HIS A 478 25.83 -12.26 7.28
N GLN A 479 25.54 -11.14 6.65
CA GLN A 479 24.54 -11.00 5.61
C GLN A 479 25.19 -10.55 4.30
N HIS A 480 24.73 -11.07 3.16
CA HIS A 480 25.23 -10.73 1.83
C HIS A 480 24.08 -10.55 0.86
N SER A 481 24.13 -9.46 0.09
CA SER A 481 23.17 -9.18 -0.96
C SER A 481 23.78 -9.51 -2.32
N ILE A 482 23.09 -10.32 -3.12
CA ILE A 482 23.49 -10.73 -4.48
C ILE A 482 22.87 -9.78 -5.51
N GLY A 483 23.69 -9.26 -6.41
CA GLY A 483 23.26 -8.28 -7.44
C GLY A 483 23.10 -8.85 -8.85
N SER A 484 23.56 -10.10 -9.11
CA SER A 484 23.47 -10.72 -10.43
C SER A 484 23.50 -12.24 -10.37
N ILE A 485 23.05 -12.90 -11.43
CA ILE A 485 23.14 -14.36 -11.60
C ILE A 485 24.61 -14.78 -11.68
N GLU A 486 25.47 -13.98 -12.30
CA GLU A 486 26.91 -14.25 -12.38
C GLU A 486 27.56 -14.23 -10.98
N GLU A 487 27.25 -13.23 -10.15
CA GLU A 487 27.71 -13.17 -8.76
C GLU A 487 27.21 -14.38 -7.97
N LEU A 488 25.91 -14.74 -8.10
CA LEU A 488 25.33 -15.90 -7.44
C LEU A 488 26.09 -17.19 -7.78
N LYS A 489 26.32 -17.43 -9.07
CA LYS A 489 27.08 -18.62 -9.54
C LYS A 489 28.52 -18.62 -9.06
N SER A 490 29.16 -17.47 -8.99
CA SER A 490 30.55 -17.36 -8.53
C SER A 490 30.73 -17.70 -7.03
N MET A 491 29.69 -17.48 -6.24
CA MET A 491 29.69 -17.70 -4.79
C MET A 491 29.06 -19.03 -4.37
N SER A 492 28.42 -19.76 -5.28
CA SER A 492 27.66 -20.97 -5.02
C SER A 492 28.30 -22.20 -5.66
N ASP A 493 28.29 -23.32 -4.94
CA ASP A 493 28.67 -24.62 -5.50
C ASP A 493 27.47 -25.43 -6.04
N ASN A 494 26.23 -24.96 -5.80
CA ASN A 494 25.01 -25.70 -6.15
C ASN A 494 24.00 -24.89 -6.97
N CYS A 495 24.38 -23.74 -7.53
CA CYS A 495 23.53 -22.95 -8.40
C CYS A 495 23.45 -23.61 -9.79
N PRO A 496 22.23 -23.98 -10.27
CA PRO A 496 22.05 -24.49 -11.64
C PRO A 496 22.39 -23.45 -12.71
N ASP A 497 22.80 -23.90 -13.90
CA ASP A 497 23.10 -23.02 -15.02
C ASP A 497 21.86 -22.29 -15.54
N ASP A 498 20.70 -22.92 -15.45
CA ASP A 498 19.38 -22.43 -15.86
C ASP A 498 18.49 -22.07 -14.67
N ILE A 499 19.08 -21.50 -13.61
CA ILE A 499 18.36 -21.16 -12.38
C ILE A 499 17.06 -20.36 -12.66
N GLU A 500 15.97 -20.81 -12.10
CA GLU A 500 14.73 -20.05 -12.00
C GLU A 500 14.80 -19.19 -10.72
N LEU A 501 14.72 -17.85 -10.85
CA LEU A 501 14.90 -16.93 -9.71
C LEU A 501 13.68 -16.85 -8.78
N HIS A 502 12.67 -17.70 -8.91
CA HIS A 502 11.53 -17.78 -8.00
C HIS A 502 11.72 -18.82 -6.89
N ARG A 503 10.92 -18.66 -5.83
CA ARG A 503 10.72 -19.75 -4.86
C ARG A 503 9.99 -20.92 -5.52
N PRO A 504 10.23 -22.17 -5.14
CA PRO A 504 11.23 -22.61 -4.15
C PRO A 504 12.63 -22.84 -4.73
N TYR A 505 12.85 -22.60 -6.02
CA TYR A 505 14.09 -22.96 -6.71
C TYR A 505 15.29 -22.17 -6.18
N ILE A 506 15.16 -20.86 -6.03
CA ILE A 506 16.24 -20.02 -5.51
C ILE A 506 16.52 -20.28 -4.02
N ASP A 507 15.55 -20.75 -3.24
CA ASP A 507 15.71 -21.05 -1.83
C ASP A 507 16.67 -22.24 -1.58
N GLN A 508 16.89 -23.08 -2.60
CA GLN A 508 17.79 -24.21 -2.55
C GLN A 508 19.25 -23.84 -2.83
N VAL A 509 19.49 -22.62 -3.34
CA VAL A 509 20.84 -22.15 -3.68
C VAL A 509 21.49 -21.56 -2.45
N THR A 510 22.62 -22.15 -2.05
CA THR A 510 23.48 -21.66 -0.96
C THR A 510 24.71 -20.96 -1.53
N ILE A 511 25.21 -19.95 -0.83
CA ILE A 511 26.47 -19.28 -1.15
C ILE A 511 27.47 -19.46 -0.01
N LYS A 512 28.76 -19.33 -0.31
CA LYS A 512 29.81 -19.40 0.70
C LYS A 512 29.92 -18.10 1.47
N CYS A 513 29.87 -18.16 2.79
CA CYS A 513 30.09 -17.00 3.63
C CYS A 513 31.51 -16.46 3.47
N PRO A 514 31.71 -15.21 3.08
CA PRO A 514 33.03 -14.63 2.94
C PRO A 514 33.76 -14.47 4.29
N HIS A 515 33.06 -14.51 5.43
CA HIS A 515 33.64 -14.37 6.76
C HIS A 515 34.10 -15.69 7.36
N CYS A 516 33.26 -16.75 7.27
CA CYS A 516 33.56 -18.01 7.98
C CYS A 516 33.60 -19.24 7.06
N GLY A 517 33.31 -19.08 5.77
CA GLY A 517 33.34 -20.18 4.78
C GLY A 517 32.14 -21.14 4.86
N LYS A 518 31.25 -21.01 5.85
CA LYS A 518 30.04 -21.82 5.96
C LYS A 518 29.01 -21.47 4.90
N PRO A 519 28.04 -22.38 4.58
CA PRO A 519 26.95 -22.06 3.69
C PRO A 519 26.04 -20.97 4.30
N MET A 520 25.61 -20.06 3.46
CA MET A 520 24.58 -19.06 3.74
C MET A 520 23.28 -19.45 3.02
N HIS A 521 22.16 -19.19 3.66
CA HIS A 521 20.83 -19.44 3.13
C HIS A 521 20.10 -18.14 2.83
N ARG A 522 19.30 -18.13 1.77
CA ARG A 522 18.49 -16.97 1.42
C ARG A 522 17.39 -16.76 2.48
N VAL A 523 17.08 -15.50 2.77
CA VAL A 523 15.90 -15.12 3.56
C VAL A 523 14.62 -15.51 2.80
N GLU A 524 13.58 -15.93 3.51
CA GLU A 524 12.39 -16.53 2.86
C GLU A 524 11.50 -15.53 2.12
N GLU A 525 11.61 -14.24 2.43
CA GLU A 525 10.74 -13.20 1.93
C GLU A 525 10.89 -12.99 0.42
N VAL A 526 9.77 -12.55 -0.19
CA VAL A 526 9.75 -11.88 -1.49
C VAL A 526 9.58 -10.38 -1.29
N ILE A 527 9.79 -9.58 -2.32
CA ILE A 527 9.65 -8.12 -2.20
C ILE A 527 8.24 -7.64 -2.55
N ASP A 528 7.96 -6.40 -2.18
CA ASP A 528 6.79 -5.64 -2.60
C ASP A 528 6.74 -5.49 -4.12
N CYS A 529 5.66 -5.94 -4.78
CA CYS A 529 5.50 -5.86 -6.24
C CYS A 529 5.50 -4.41 -6.77
N TRP A 530 5.27 -3.42 -5.93
CA TRP A 530 5.45 -2.02 -6.30
C TRP A 530 6.91 -1.66 -6.58
N PHE A 531 7.87 -2.38 -6.00
CA PHE A 531 9.26 -2.21 -6.35
C PHE A 531 9.55 -2.78 -7.74
N ASP A 532 8.95 -3.92 -8.11
CA ASP A 532 9.07 -4.47 -9.46
C ASP A 532 8.55 -3.47 -10.50
N SER A 533 7.31 -3.01 -10.36
CA SER A 533 6.70 -2.07 -11.32
C SER A 533 7.42 -0.73 -11.36
N GLY A 534 7.97 -0.26 -10.25
CA GLY A 534 8.78 0.96 -10.17
C GLY A 534 10.18 0.83 -10.76
N SER A 535 10.66 -0.40 -10.95
CA SER A 535 11.97 -0.70 -11.56
C SER A 535 11.93 -0.75 -13.09
N MET A 536 10.74 -0.64 -13.70
CA MET A 536 10.56 -0.81 -15.13
C MET A 536 11.43 0.11 -16.01
N PRO A 537 11.79 1.35 -15.62
CA PRO A 537 12.61 2.22 -16.49
C PRO A 537 13.92 1.58 -16.95
N PHE A 538 14.55 0.79 -16.10
CA PHE A 538 15.81 0.11 -16.38
C PHE A 538 15.64 -1.40 -16.57
N ALA A 539 14.76 -2.03 -15.79
CA ALA A 539 14.60 -3.48 -15.82
C ALA A 539 13.96 -4.00 -17.13
N GLN A 540 13.14 -3.21 -17.80
CA GLN A 540 12.60 -3.54 -19.13
C GLN A 540 13.69 -3.72 -20.21
N TRP A 541 14.89 -3.25 -19.96
CA TRP A 541 16.04 -3.33 -20.86
C TRP A 541 17.11 -4.31 -20.36
N HIS A 542 16.87 -4.99 -19.26
CA HIS A 542 17.87 -5.81 -18.55
C HIS A 542 19.13 -5.01 -18.18
N TYR A 543 18.95 -3.70 -17.89
CA TYR A 543 20.06 -2.86 -17.43
C TYR A 543 20.47 -3.26 -15.99
N PRO A 544 21.77 -3.27 -15.62
CA PRO A 544 22.92 -2.78 -16.43
C PRO A 544 23.60 -3.86 -17.28
N PHE A 545 23.05 -5.06 -17.35
CA PHE A 545 23.68 -6.24 -17.97
C PHE A 545 23.61 -6.16 -19.50
N GLU A 546 22.52 -5.61 -20.02
CA GLU A 546 22.28 -5.44 -21.46
C GLU A 546 21.68 -4.05 -21.74
N ASN A 547 21.65 -3.66 -23.02
CA ASN A 547 20.91 -2.50 -23.56
C ASN A 547 21.15 -1.17 -22.82
N LYS A 548 22.36 -0.96 -22.30
CA LYS A 548 22.74 0.24 -21.55
C LYS A 548 22.47 1.53 -22.32
N GLU A 549 22.85 1.58 -23.60
CA GLU A 549 22.65 2.77 -24.44
C GLU A 549 21.17 3.07 -24.64
N ILE A 550 20.33 2.02 -24.80
CA ILE A 550 18.87 2.20 -24.94
C ILE A 550 18.28 2.79 -23.67
N PHE A 551 18.70 2.30 -22.50
CA PHE A 551 18.27 2.85 -21.22
C PHE A 551 18.69 4.32 -21.07
N GLU A 552 19.93 4.64 -21.33
CA GLU A 552 20.48 6.00 -21.19
C GLU A 552 19.77 7.01 -22.13
N ASP A 553 19.38 6.59 -23.33
CA ASP A 553 18.61 7.40 -24.29
C ASP A 553 17.14 7.59 -23.87
N ASN A 554 16.60 6.61 -23.14
CA ASN A 554 15.18 6.57 -22.72
C ASN A 554 14.94 6.91 -21.24
N PHE A 555 15.92 7.49 -20.53
CA PHE A 555 15.77 7.86 -19.13
C PHE A 555 16.26 9.31 -18.87
N PRO A 556 15.46 10.14 -18.20
CA PRO A 556 14.09 9.93 -17.70
C PRO A 556 13.03 10.04 -18.80
N ALA A 557 11.83 9.50 -18.55
CA ALA A 557 10.71 9.67 -19.47
C ALA A 557 10.34 11.13 -19.69
N ASN A 558 10.02 11.47 -20.93
CA ASN A 558 9.48 12.80 -21.27
C ASN A 558 8.04 12.94 -20.76
N PHE A 559 7.27 11.83 -20.73
CA PHE A 559 5.85 11.83 -20.40
C PHE A 559 5.41 10.51 -19.77
N ILE A 560 4.59 10.63 -18.74
CA ILE A 560 3.76 9.55 -18.18
C ILE A 560 2.36 10.07 -17.84
N SER A 561 1.38 9.17 -17.78
CA SER A 561 0.02 9.51 -17.36
C SER A 561 -0.68 8.30 -16.77
N GLU A 562 -1.22 8.44 -15.58
CA GLU A 562 -2.07 7.47 -14.90
C GLU A 562 -3.09 8.19 -14.01
N ALA A 563 -4.01 7.44 -13.38
CA ALA A 563 -5.01 8.01 -12.48
C ALA A 563 -4.40 8.53 -11.17
N VAL A 564 -5.13 9.41 -10.50
CA VAL A 564 -4.68 10.14 -9.30
C VAL A 564 -4.30 9.24 -8.11
N ASP A 565 -4.89 8.05 -8.02
CA ASP A 565 -4.52 7.05 -7.01
C ASP A 565 -3.05 6.60 -7.13
N GLN A 566 -2.45 6.69 -8.33
CA GLN A 566 -1.05 6.34 -8.57
C GLN A 566 -0.04 7.30 -7.91
N THR A 567 -0.49 8.39 -7.32
CA THR A 567 0.32 9.21 -6.39
C THR A 567 0.71 8.43 -5.12
N ARG A 568 -0.02 7.37 -4.79
CA ARG A 568 0.25 6.39 -3.71
C ARG A 568 0.55 4.99 -4.28
N GLY A 569 1.08 4.93 -5.48
CA GLY A 569 1.40 3.71 -6.20
C GLY A 569 2.56 3.93 -7.15
N TRP A 570 2.33 3.76 -8.44
CA TRP A 570 3.39 3.73 -9.45
C TRP A 570 4.19 5.03 -9.57
N PHE A 571 3.56 6.22 -9.49
CA PHE A 571 4.30 7.49 -9.51
C PHE A 571 5.30 7.58 -8.36
N TYR A 572 4.91 7.12 -7.17
CA TYR A 572 5.80 7.11 -6.01
C TYR A 572 6.91 6.07 -6.16
N SER A 573 6.59 4.83 -6.57
CA SER A 573 7.59 3.77 -6.73
C SER A 573 8.68 4.17 -7.74
N LEU A 574 8.28 4.76 -8.88
CA LEU A 574 9.20 5.30 -9.86
C LEU A 574 10.12 6.38 -9.26
N MET A 575 9.53 7.36 -8.56
CA MET A 575 10.28 8.47 -7.94
C MET A 575 11.24 7.97 -6.86
N ALA A 576 10.79 7.06 -6.01
CA ALA A 576 11.59 6.49 -4.94
C ALA A 576 12.80 5.74 -5.48
N ILE A 577 12.60 4.79 -6.39
CA ILE A 577 13.67 3.96 -6.94
C ILE A 577 14.65 4.80 -7.77
N SER A 578 14.13 5.71 -8.59
CA SER A 578 14.98 6.60 -9.38
C SER A 578 15.84 7.53 -8.51
N THR A 579 15.30 8.04 -7.41
CA THR A 579 16.05 8.84 -6.44
C THR A 579 17.12 8.00 -5.76
N LEU A 580 16.79 6.79 -5.30
CA LEU A 580 17.73 5.89 -4.63
C LEU A 580 18.92 5.49 -5.52
N LEU A 581 18.66 5.23 -6.81
CA LEU A 581 19.68 4.73 -7.73
C LEU A 581 20.45 5.84 -8.46
N PHE A 582 19.73 6.83 -8.98
CA PHE A 582 20.25 7.81 -9.92
C PHE A 582 20.20 9.26 -9.42
N ASN A 583 19.60 9.49 -8.27
CA ASN A 583 19.32 10.82 -7.70
C ASN A 583 18.68 11.78 -8.73
N LYS A 584 17.71 11.29 -9.49
CA LYS A 584 17.07 12.00 -10.59
C LYS A 584 15.58 11.64 -10.65
N ALA A 585 14.74 12.61 -11.06
CA ALA A 585 13.34 12.32 -11.33
C ALA A 585 13.20 11.34 -12.51
N PRO A 586 12.32 10.32 -12.43
CA PRO A 586 12.18 9.30 -13.47
C PRO A 586 11.37 9.79 -14.68
N TYR A 587 10.70 10.92 -14.55
CA TYR A 587 9.82 11.51 -15.56
C TYR A 587 9.88 13.05 -15.51
N LYS A 588 9.65 13.69 -16.67
CA LYS A 588 9.67 15.16 -16.80
C LYS A 588 8.27 15.77 -16.74
N ASN A 589 7.28 15.12 -17.35
CA ASN A 589 5.90 15.59 -17.41
C ASN A 589 4.93 14.48 -16.98
N VAL A 590 4.00 14.81 -16.09
CA VAL A 590 2.96 13.90 -15.60
C VAL A 590 1.60 14.53 -15.82
N VAL A 591 0.74 13.89 -16.61
CA VAL A 591 -0.68 14.22 -16.67
C VAL A 591 -1.44 13.27 -15.76
N VAL A 592 -1.96 13.81 -14.67
CA VAL A 592 -2.72 13.02 -13.68
C VAL A 592 -4.18 12.98 -14.11
N LEU A 593 -4.78 11.80 -14.12
CA LEU A 593 -6.16 11.60 -14.55
C LEU A 593 -7.11 11.49 -13.37
N GLY A 594 -8.29 12.10 -13.51
CA GLY A 594 -9.40 11.90 -12.58
C GLY A 594 -10.07 10.53 -12.76
N HIS A 595 -10.82 10.10 -11.76
CA HIS A 595 -11.58 8.84 -11.87
C HIS A 595 -12.77 8.98 -12.83
N VAL A 596 -13.05 7.89 -13.55
CA VAL A 596 -14.29 7.81 -14.34
C VAL A 596 -15.43 7.38 -13.43
N GLN A 597 -16.50 8.16 -13.43
CA GLN A 597 -17.72 8.00 -12.64
C GLN A 597 -18.91 7.67 -13.56
N ASP A 598 -19.99 7.17 -12.97
CA ASP A 598 -21.25 7.02 -13.70
C ASP A 598 -21.87 8.40 -14.05
N GLU A 599 -22.98 8.40 -14.78
CA GLU A 599 -23.68 9.63 -15.20
C GLU A 599 -24.12 10.52 -14.03
N ASN A 600 -24.31 9.94 -12.84
CA ASN A 600 -24.73 10.64 -11.62
C ASN A 600 -23.54 11.12 -10.77
N GLY A 601 -22.30 10.87 -11.22
CA GLY A 601 -21.10 11.22 -10.49
C GLY A 601 -20.76 10.26 -9.35
N GLN A 602 -21.30 9.04 -9.37
CA GLN A 602 -21.01 8.01 -8.39
C GLN A 602 -19.82 7.14 -8.86
N LYS A 603 -19.03 6.65 -7.90
CA LYS A 603 -17.99 5.66 -8.18
C LYS A 603 -18.63 4.40 -8.77
N MET A 604 -18.16 3.97 -9.92
CA MET A 604 -18.61 2.73 -10.54
C MET A 604 -18.12 1.51 -9.76
N SER A 605 -19.01 0.54 -9.56
CA SER A 605 -18.65 -0.77 -9.02
C SER A 605 -19.60 -1.85 -9.53
N LYS A 606 -19.10 -3.07 -9.70
CA LYS A 606 -19.94 -4.21 -10.10
C LYS A 606 -21.02 -4.52 -9.07
N SER A 607 -20.72 -4.36 -7.78
CA SER A 607 -21.67 -4.59 -6.69
C SER A 607 -22.85 -3.62 -6.67
N LYS A 608 -22.67 -2.40 -7.20
CA LYS A 608 -23.74 -1.40 -7.34
C LYS A 608 -24.50 -1.49 -8.66
N GLY A 609 -24.05 -2.32 -9.60
CA GLY A 609 -24.69 -2.47 -10.93
C GLY A 609 -24.59 -1.23 -11.83
N ASN A 610 -23.71 -0.26 -11.49
CA ASN A 610 -23.52 0.98 -12.25
C ASN A 610 -22.21 1.01 -13.06
N ALA A 611 -21.52 -0.14 -13.17
CA ALA A 611 -20.29 -0.25 -13.96
C ALA A 611 -20.63 -0.34 -15.45
N VAL A 612 -19.95 0.48 -16.26
CA VAL A 612 -20.01 0.42 -17.73
C VAL A 612 -18.96 -0.58 -18.20
N ASP A 613 -19.40 -1.58 -18.99
CA ASP A 613 -18.47 -2.49 -19.67
C ASP A 613 -17.77 -1.73 -20.81
N PRO A 614 -16.43 -1.69 -20.85
CA PRO A 614 -15.71 -0.95 -21.87
C PRO A 614 -15.90 -1.53 -23.28
N PHE A 615 -16.06 -2.84 -23.41
CA PHE A 615 -16.26 -3.49 -24.71
C PHE A 615 -17.64 -3.15 -25.29
N ASP A 616 -18.68 -3.21 -24.46
CA ASP A 616 -20.03 -2.82 -24.88
C ASP A 616 -20.06 -1.35 -25.32
N ALA A 617 -19.41 -0.47 -24.56
CA ALA A 617 -19.33 0.95 -24.90
C ALA A 617 -18.59 1.21 -26.22
N LEU A 618 -17.47 0.50 -26.46
CA LEU A 618 -16.68 0.61 -27.69
C LEU A 618 -17.45 0.04 -28.91
N GLU A 619 -18.17 -1.04 -28.73
CA GLU A 619 -19.00 -1.64 -29.81
C GLU A 619 -20.23 -0.78 -30.14
N GLU A 620 -20.83 -0.11 -29.14
CA GLU A 620 -22.00 0.75 -29.35
C GLU A 620 -21.63 2.09 -29.99
N HIS A 621 -20.57 2.73 -29.51
CA HIS A 621 -20.26 4.12 -29.87
C HIS A 621 -19.06 4.27 -30.81
N GLY A 622 -18.15 3.28 -30.84
CA GLY A 622 -16.86 3.36 -31.50
C GLY A 622 -15.79 4.04 -30.65
N ALA A 623 -14.54 3.66 -30.91
CA ALA A 623 -13.38 4.17 -30.17
C ALA A 623 -13.17 5.67 -30.40
N ASP A 624 -13.31 6.17 -31.63
CA ASP A 624 -13.09 7.58 -31.96
C ASP A 624 -14.11 8.51 -31.29
N ALA A 625 -15.37 8.09 -31.18
CA ALA A 625 -16.40 8.84 -30.46
C ALA A 625 -16.09 8.96 -28.95
N ILE A 626 -15.64 7.86 -28.34
CA ILE A 626 -15.25 7.83 -26.92
C ILE A 626 -13.95 8.61 -26.70
N ARG A 627 -12.96 8.48 -27.61
CA ARG A 627 -11.71 9.27 -27.57
C ARG A 627 -12.04 10.76 -27.64
N TRP A 628 -12.88 11.18 -28.58
CA TRP A 628 -13.33 12.59 -28.71
C TRP A 628 -14.04 13.08 -27.47
N TYR A 629 -14.92 12.26 -26.89
CA TYR A 629 -15.61 12.57 -25.64
C TYR A 629 -14.61 12.86 -24.52
N PHE A 630 -13.65 11.98 -24.27
CA PHE A 630 -12.65 12.17 -23.22
C PHE A 630 -11.70 13.34 -23.47
N TYR A 631 -11.46 13.73 -24.72
CA TYR A 631 -10.66 14.92 -25.01
C TYR A 631 -11.41 16.23 -24.76
N THR A 632 -12.72 16.25 -24.91
CA THR A 632 -13.51 17.50 -24.98
C THR A 632 -14.47 17.72 -23.82
N ASN A 633 -14.83 16.67 -23.08
CA ASN A 633 -15.86 16.74 -22.03
C ASN A 633 -15.40 17.55 -20.80
N SER A 634 -14.19 17.31 -20.32
CA SER A 634 -13.63 18.01 -19.16
C SER A 634 -12.11 17.96 -19.16
N ALA A 635 -11.47 18.73 -18.27
CA ALA A 635 -10.04 18.58 -18.05
C ALA A 635 -9.75 17.15 -17.54
N PRO A 636 -8.71 16.47 -18.05
CA PRO A 636 -8.46 15.05 -17.78
C PRO A 636 -8.21 14.73 -16.30
N TRP A 637 -7.76 15.71 -15.50
CA TRP A 637 -7.52 15.56 -14.06
C TRP A 637 -8.76 15.72 -13.18
N LEU A 638 -9.90 16.15 -13.75
CA LEU A 638 -11.16 16.23 -13.05
C LEU A 638 -11.89 14.87 -13.09
N PRO A 639 -12.76 14.56 -12.13
CA PRO A 639 -13.64 13.40 -12.24
C PRO A 639 -14.44 13.46 -13.55
N ASN A 640 -14.34 12.40 -14.35
CA ASN A 640 -15.02 12.29 -15.64
C ASN A 640 -16.28 11.44 -15.49
N ARG A 641 -17.47 12.04 -15.72
CA ARG A 641 -18.71 11.28 -15.75
C ARG A 641 -18.86 10.64 -17.12
N PHE A 642 -18.97 9.32 -17.19
CA PHE A 642 -19.24 8.66 -18.47
C PHE A 642 -20.75 8.73 -18.77
N HIS A 643 -21.08 9.34 -19.89
CA HIS A 643 -22.45 9.62 -20.29
C HIS A 643 -22.66 9.23 -21.75
N ALA A 644 -23.28 8.06 -21.99
CA ALA A 644 -23.47 7.49 -23.32
C ALA A 644 -24.16 8.46 -24.32
N LYS A 645 -25.18 9.20 -23.87
CA LYS A 645 -25.87 10.21 -24.71
C LYS A 645 -24.93 11.33 -25.18
N ALA A 646 -24.01 11.77 -24.30
CA ALA A 646 -23.05 12.82 -24.67
C ALA A 646 -22.00 12.30 -25.65
N VAL A 647 -21.59 11.04 -25.54
CA VAL A 647 -20.73 10.38 -26.54
C VAL A 647 -21.42 10.36 -27.91
N THR A 648 -22.68 9.92 -27.98
CA THR A 648 -23.49 9.88 -29.21
C THR A 648 -23.69 11.30 -29.79
N GLU A 649 -23.88 12.30 -28.95
CA GLU A 649 -24.04 13.69 -29.41
C GLU A 649 -22.73 14.22 -30.03
N GLY A 650 -21.59 13.96 -29.39
CA GLY A 650 -20.26 14.29 -29.93
C GLY A 650 -20.00 13.60 -31.29
N GLN A 651 -20.37 12.32 -31.39
CA GLN A 651 -20.30 11.57 -32.64
C GLN A 651 -21.10 12.23 -33.75
N ARG A 652 -22.37 12.60 -33.49
CA ARG A 652 -23.25 13.22 -34.48
C ARG A 652 -22.80 14.64 -34.88
N LYS A 653 -22.43 15.47 -33.92
CA LYS A 653 -22.11 16.89 -34.14
C LYS A 653 -20.71 17.12 -34.69
N PHE A 654 -19.74 16.22 -34.45
CA PHE A 654 -18.36 16.39 -34.89
C PHE A 654 -17.99 15.39 -35.98
N MET A 655 -18.13 14.09 -35.72
CA MET A 655 -17.65 13.07 -36.66
C MET A 655 -18.57 12.92 -37.87
N GLY A 656 -19.87 13.16 -37.67
CA GLY A 656 -20.89 13.02 -38.74
C GLY A 656 -21.05 14.26 -39.62
N THR A 657 -20.47 15.41 -39.25
CA THR A 657 -20.50 16.62 -40.04
C THR A 657 -19.26 16.79 -40.89
#